data_dfd5c6e72de861e47492b2d5c1c33127
#
_entry.id   dfd5c6e72de861e47492b2d5c1c33127
#
_cell.length_a   1.000
_cell.length_b   1.000
_cell.length_c   1.000
_cell.angle_alpha   90.00
_cell.angle_beta   90.00
_cell.angle_gamma   90.00
#
_symmetry.space_group_name_H-M   'P 1'
#
loop_
_entity.id
_entity.type
_entity.pdbx_description
1 polymer ?
#
loop_
_entity_poly.entity_id
_entity_poly.type
_entity_poly.pdbx_seq_one_letter_code
_entity_poly.pdbx_strand_id
1 'polypeptide(L)'
;MVSLFISVIFQLSFQYSNQVESNNQTYSNVENVRFIHYLDENVAIEEIKSGNLDTYFFRIPLDLVSDIKNDININLYDKIGGSFGILLNPSPPLENDTINPFEFRDVRFAINYLINRNFISNEVLHGYGIPMNDPFGLFSPDYPVVMNTVESFGFHYDPEYASKLIKKTLLGHGADLKDDKWYFKDKPIKLKVLIRSDDLQRKILGELIASELEQLGFTTIKDYSDLNKAVTLTQGSDPQKFLWHVYTEAFAGSTSFIKYNDAVVAQMYAPWYANMPGNQNPGFWQYHNSTLDNLTQKLVFSNFTSKNERDNLLNEATKLGIEESVRIFLVKNVDPYAASSSVKGLVNDFGAGITSKYSLLNAKSERNNSLKVGVKQIYQGAWNTIGGFSDAYSINIYSNIADSPTLRHPFTGEVISMRNQILNSTSNGPEERIPIHPDTIIWNSKLGWVPVEKNSTSLSKVTYKILYSNWHNGIPMDKSDLLYSLYFMYEWGTNSGANDLTVDPEYTSRVELGLPYFKGIRFIPGHDDIVESYLDQWHYDNKEIAASAGVWAQEPWEITAASERLVLSNDLSFSKSQSTTKNAEWLSLIIPEHANLIKKELIKMKNENFIPPPLKNIVSLTEAKKRYDASINWIEKHNHALISNGAFYLDRYNPSGRIIDIKLFNDSSYPFERNYWSNFENPKSIQVVSVDFSKFIKIGEEQIFEFQILIDNIPMNKTTSSSITAEFFLTDYNGNIISQGKALPVHDKLGYYKIYLPKEETNKIPVGPVTLKLYASINNSLRPFISTNTFLAIR
;
A
#
# COMPACT_ATOMS: atom_id res chain seq x y z
N MET A 1 21.53 -44.35 11.13
CA MET A 1 20.17 -43.98 10.83
C MET A 1 20.25 -42.81 9.88
N VAL A 2 19.99 -43.06 8.59
CA VAL A 2 20.13 -42.06 7.53
C VAL A 2 18.78 -41.37 7.46
N SER A 3 18.71 -40.12 7.92
CA SER A 3 17.55 -39.25 7.75
C SER A 3 17.58 -38.65 6.36
N LEU A 4 16.65 -39.05 5.50
CA LEU A 4 16.41 -38.45 4.21
C LEU A 4 15.96 -36.99 4.45
N PHE A 5 16.82 -36.03 4.17
CA PHE A 5 16.42 -34.65 3.96
C PHE A 5 15.80 -34.54 2.55
N ILE A 6 14.48 -34.49 2.52
CA ILE A 6 13.73 -34.12 1.32
C ILE A 6 13.97 -32.63 1.11
N SER A 7 14.68 -32.27 0.04
CA SER A 7 14.75 -30.90 -0.43
C SER A 7 13.35 -30.50 -0.95
N VAL A 8 12.61 -29.77 -0.15
CA VAL A 8 11.37 -29.14 -0.60
C VAL A 8 11.76 -28.00 -1.51
N ILE A 9 11.69 -28.26 -2.81
CA ILE A 9 11.69 -27.22 -3.84
C ILE A 9 10.38 -26.48 -3.65
N PHE A 10 10.42 -25.31 -3.02
CA PHE A 10 9.32 -24.36 -3.06
C PHE A 10 9.26 -23.77 -4.48
N GLN A 11 8.78 -24.56 -5.43
CA GLN A 11 8.10 -24.04 -6.57
C GLN A 11 6.71 -23.61 -6.08
N LEU A 12 6.53 -22.32 -5.84
CA LEU A 12 5.23 -21.70 -6.01
C LEU A 12 4.91 -21.79 -7.52
N SER A 13 4.69 -23.03 -7.99
CA SER A 13 4.13 -23.27 -9.30
C SER A 13 2.65 -22.96 -9.23
N PHE A 14 2.31 -21.71 -9.53
CA PHE A 14 0.95 -21.40 -9.93
C PHE A 14 0.67 -22.20 -11.19
N GLN A 15 0.04 -23.36 -11.05
CA GLN A 15 -0.54 -24.05 -12.17
C GLN A 15 -1.74 -23.24 -12.66
N TYR A 16 -1.49 -22.36 -13.64
CA TYR A 16 -2.53 -22.03 -14.58
C TYR A 16 -2.80 -23.29 -15.39
N SER A 17 -3.86 -24.00 -15.08
CA SER A 17 -4.35 -25.06 -15.94
C SER A 17 -4.90 -24.43 -17.21
N ASN A 18 -4.09 -24.30 -18.23
CA ASN A 18 -4.58 -24.16 -19.60
C ASN A 18 -5.17 -25.49 -20.03
N GLN A 19 -6.33 -25.85 -19.56
CA GLN A 19 -7.22 -26.77 -20.26
C GLN A 19 -8.05 -25.93 -21.23
N VAL A 20 -7.63 -25.92 -22.48
CA VAL A 20 -8.48 -25.53 -23.61
C VAL A 20 -9.51 -26.66 -23.80
N GLU A 21 -10.55 -26.65 -23.01
CA GLU A 21 -11.79 -27.32 -23.39
C GLU A 21 -12.68 -26.29 -24.07
N SER A 22 -12.94 -26.51 -25.34
CA SER A 22 -13.92 -25.78 -26.14
C SER A 22 -15.34 -26.13 -25.68
N ASN A 23 -15.74 -25.63 -24.51
CA ASN A 23 -17.15 -25.52 -24.18
C ASN A 23 -17.61 -24.15 -24.67
N ASN A 24 -18.65 -24.12 -25.54
CA ASN A 24 -19.35 -22.92 -26.00
C ASN A 24 -20.11 -22.22 -24.85
N GLN A 25 -19.45 -21.88 -23.78
CA GLN A 25 -20.03 -21.07 -22.70
C GLN A 25 -19.91 -19.60 -23.07
N THR A 26 -21.04 -18.91 -23.12
CA THR A 26 -21.12 -17.49 -23.47
C THR A 26 -20.93 -16.66 -22.19
N TYR A 27 -19.78 -16.00 -22.05
CA TYR A 27 -19.52 -15.05 -20.96
C TYR A 27 -20.08 -13.68 -21.30
N SER A 28 -20.78 -13.07 -20.35
CA SER A 28 -21.28 -11.70 -20.45
C SER A 28 -20.51 -10.76 -19.54
N ASN A 29 -20.24 -9.55 -19.99
CA ASN A 29 -19.66 -8.51 -19.15
C ASN A 29 -20.59 -8.18 -17.98
N VAL A 30 -20.03 -7.94 -16.80
CA VAL A 30 -20.77 -7.64 -15.58
C VAL A 30 -21.39 -6.25 -15.66
N GLU A 31 -22.70 -6.16 -15.40
CA GLU A 31 -23.47 -4.90 -15.36
C GLU A 31 -24.01 -4.60 -13.97
N ASN A 32 -24.23 -5.63 -13.16
CA ASN A 32 -24.75 -5.52 -11.82
C ASN A 32 -23.83 -6.22 -10.84
N VAL A 33 -23.41 -5.53 -9.79
CA VAL A 33 -22.60 -6.12 -8.72
C VAL A 33 -23.31 -5.95 -7.40
N ARG A 34 -23.50 -7.08 -6.70
CA ARG A 34 -24.08 -7.11 -5.36
C ARG A 34 -23.03 -7.48 -4.35
N PHE A 35 -22.68 -6.55 -3.47
CA PHE A 35 -21.84 -6.79 -2.32
C PHE A 35 -22.69 -7.28 -1.15
N ILE A 36 -22.30 -8.41 -0.55
CA ILE A 36 -23.01 -9.07 0.53
C ILE A 36 -22.04 -9.29 1.69
N HIS A 37 -22.46 -8.94 2.89
CA HIS A 37 -21.64 -9.12 4.07
C HIS A 37 -21.60 -10.59 4.51
N TYR A 38 -20.39 -11.13 4.62
CA TYR A 38 -20.08 -12.43 5.20
C TYR A 38 -19.03 -12.27 6.28
N LEU A 39 -19.44 -12.37 7.54
CA LEU A 39 -18.55 -12.26 8.69
C LEU A 39 -17.66 -13.50 8.84
N ASP A 40 -18.19 -14.67 8.49
CA ASP A 40 -17.49 -15.95 8.55
C ASP A 40 -17.02 -16.37 7.16
N GLU A 41 -15.70 -16.52 7.02
CA GLU A 41 -15.05 -16.90 5.77
C GLU A 41 -15.43 -18.33 5.33
N ASN A 42 -15.67 -19.25 6.27
CA ASN A 42 -16.09 -20.62 5.95
C ASN A 42 -17.43 -20.61 5.23
N VAL A 43 -18.38 -19.79 5.74
CA VAL A 43 -19.68 -19.63 5.10
C VAL A 43 -19.52 -19.04 3.70
N ALA A 44 -18.67 -18.02 3.53
CA ALA A 44 -18.44 -17.42 2.22
C ALA A 44 -17.87 -18.43 1.21
N ILE A 45 -16.93 -19.30 1.63
CA ILE A 45 -16.35 -20.33 0.78
C ILE A 45 -17.39 -21.40 0.41
N GLU A 46 -18.22 -21.85 1.34
CA GLU A 46 -19.31 -22.80 1.04
C GLU A 46 -20.34 -22.20 0.07
N GLU A 47 -20.62 -20.90 0.18
CA GLU A 47 -21.49 -20.19 -0.79
C GLU A 47 -20.83 -20.07 -2.18
N ILE A 48 -19.51 -19.97 -2.28
CA ILE A 48 -18.79 -20.05 -3.57
C ILE A 48 -18.91 -21.47 -4.15
N LYS A 49 -18.65 -22.50 -3.35
CA LYS A 49 -18.77 -23.91 -3.78
C LYS A 49 -20.18 -24.25 -4.27
N SER A 50 -21.20 -23.80 -3.55
CA SER A 50 -22.60 -24.02 -3.93
C SER A 50 -23.06 -23.14 -5.10
N GLY A 51 -22.24 -22.19 -5.51
CA GLY A 51 -22.54 -21.25 -6.58
C GLY A 51 -23.52 -20.14 -6.21
N ASN A 52 -23.77 -19.90 -4.94
CA ASN A 52 -24.59 -18.79 -4.46
C ASN A 52 -23.83 -17.48 -4.36
N LEU A 53 -22.48 -17.54 -4.27
CA LEU A 53 -21.55 -16.44 -4.28
C LEU A 53 -20.54 -16.63 -5.42
N ASP A 54 -20.14 -15.53 -6.08
CA ASP A 54 -19.23 -15.59 -7.21
C ASP A 54 -17.76 -15.35 -6.80
N THR A 55 -17.51 -14.48 -5.82
CA THR A 55 -16.15 -14.22 -5.29
C THR A 55 -16.25 -13.63 -3.89
N TYR A 56 -15.16 -13.77 -3.13
CA TYR A 56 -15.04 -13.19 -1.79
C TYR A 56 -13.88 -12.21 -1.75
N PHE A 57 -14.19 -10.91 -1.55
CA PHE A 57 -13.19 -9.81 -1.53
C PHE A 57 -12.56 -9.64 -0.15
N PHE A 58 -12.19 -10.76 0.44
CA PHE A 58 -11.40 -10.81 1.66
C PHE A 58 -10.49 -12.04 1.62
N ARG A 59 -9.40 -12.00 2.37
CA ARG A 59 -8.46 -13.13 2.45
C ARG A 59 -9.13 -14.36 3.06
N ILE A 60 -8.79 -15.51 2.55
CA ILE A 60 -9.25 -16.79 3.06
C ILE A 60 -8.31 -17.24 4.19
N PRO A 61 -8.84 -17.82 5.29
CA PRO A 61 -8.03 -18.51 6.28
C PRO A 61 -7.16 -19.60 5.67
N LEU A 62 -5.90 -19.67 6.09
CA LEU A 62 -4.89 -20.55 5.46
C LEU A 62 -5.20 -22.04 5.62
N ASP A 63 -5.86 -22.43 6.70
CA ASP A 63 -6.35 -23.78 6.92
C ASP A 63 -7.38 -24.22 5.88
N LEU A 64 -8.24 -23.32 5.41
CA LEU A 64 -9.23 -23.62 4.36
C LEU A 64 -8.59 -23.77 2.98
N VAL A 65 -7.44 -23.14 2.73
CA VAL A 65 -6.82 -23.19 1.39
C VAL A 65 -6.46 -24.60 0.98
N SER A 66 -5.99 -25.43 1.93
CA SER A 66 -5.65 -26.83 1.66
C SER A 66 -6.85 -27.63 1.15
N ASP A 67 -8.07 -27.29 1.62
CA ASP A 67 -9.30 -28.00 1.33
C ASP A 67 -9.88 -27.62 -0.04
N ILE A 68 -9.59 -26.40 -0.51
CA ILE A 68 -10.20 -25.86 -1.73
C ILE A 68 -9.25 -25.74 -2.92
N LYS A 69 -7.92 -25.87 -2.71
CA LYS A 69 -6.91 -25.69 -3.78
C LYS A 69 -7.05 -26.63 -4.98
N ASN A 70 -7.71 -27.78 -4.78
CA ASN A 70 -7.95 -28.77 -5.83
C ASN A 70 -9.42 -28.79 -6.28
N ASP A 71 -10.27 -27.88 -5.80
CA ASP A 71 -11.67 -27.79 -6.23
C ASP A 71 -11.73 -27.12 -7.62
N ILE A 72 -12.25 -27.86 -8.61
CA ILE A 72 -12.35 -27.37 -10.00
C ILE A 72 -13.31 -26.20 -10.18
N ASN A 73 -14.19 -25.98 -9.23
CA ASN A 73 -15.18 -24.90 -9.25
C ASN A 73 -14.63 -23.60 -8.64
N ILE A 74 -13.40 -23.64 -8.07
CA ILE A 74 -12.80 -22.51 -7.39
C ILE A 74 -11.46 -22.16 -8.04
N ASN A 75 -11.27 -20.90 -8.37
CA ASN A 75 -10.00 -20.32 -8.70
C ASN A 75 -9.43 -19.61 -7.46
N LEU A 76 -8.19 -19.92 -7.11
CA LEU A 76 -7.44 -19.23 -6.09
C LEU A 76 -6.58 -18.15 -6.72
N TYR A 77 -6.50 -17.01 -6.03
CA TYR A 77 -5.68 -15.86 -6.41
C TYR A 77 -4.84 -15.46 -5.22
N ASP A 78 -3.54 -15.31 -5.42
CA ASP A 78 -2.64 -14.86 -4.37
C ASP A 78 -2.29 -13.40 -4.58
N LYS A 79 -2.41 -12.65 -3.51
CA LYS A 79 -2.04 -11.24 -3.43
C LYS A 79 -0.83 -11.11 -2.52
N ILE A 80 0.10 -10.22 -2.88
CA ILE A 80 1.15 -9.80 -1.96
C ILE A 80 0.50 -8.90 -0.92
N GLY A 81 0.26 -9.47 0.23
CA GLY A 81 -0.49 -8.83 1.31
C GLY A 81 0.30 -7.81 2.10
N GLY A 82 -0.10 -7.63 3.34
CA GLY A 82 0.60 -6.83 4.33
C GLY A 82 1.91 -7.43 4.81
N SER A 83 2.39 -6.95 5.92
CA SER A 83 3.54 -7.52 6.62
C SER A 83 3.28 -7.60 8.10
N PHE A 84 3.86 -8.60 8.75
CA PHE A 84 3.95 -8.66 10.20
C PHE A 84 5.31 -8.17 10.68
N GLY A 85 5.30 -7.49 11.81
CA GLY A 85 6.47 -6.96 12.44
C GLY A 85 6.33 -6.88 13.96
N ILE A 86 7.41 -6.43 14.57
CA ILE A 86 7.47 -6.09 15.99
C ILE A 86 7.89 -4.63 16.08
N LEU A 87 7.17 -3.84 16.84
CA LEU A 87 7.58 -2.51 17.24
C LEU A 87 8.14 -2.58 18.67
N LEU A 88 9.34 -2.07 18.87
CA LEU A 88 9.99 -1.95 20.15
C LEU A 88 9.87 -0.54 20.68
N ASN A 89 9.68 -0.37 21.99
CA ASN A 89 9.65 0.95 22.61
C ASN A 89 11.08 1.43 22.92
N PRO A 90 11.65 2.36 22.17
CA PRO A 90 13.04 2.77 22.32
C PRO A 90 13.25 3.86 23.36
N SER A 91 12.22 4.27 24.10
CA SER A 91 12.26 5.44 24.96
C SER A 91 13.12 5.21 26.21
N PRO A 92 13.93 6.20 26.63
CA PRO A 92 14.63 6.12 27.91
C PRO A 92 13.64 6.25 29.07
N PRO A 93 13.92 5.61 30.23
CA PRO A 93 13.09 5.75 31.40
C PRO A 93 13.19 7.16 32.01
N LEU A 94 12.09 7.61 32.63
CA LEU A 94 12.08 8.90 33.36
C LEU A 94 12.79 8.78 34.72
N GLU A 95 12.73 7.59 35.30
CA GLU A 95 13.28 7.35 36.65
C GLU A 95 14.62 6.58 36.57
N ASN A 96 15.60 7.00 37.33
CA ASN A 96 16.92 6.38 37.35
C ASN A 96 16.95 4.98 38.03
N ASP A 97 15.85 4.50 38.59
CA ASP A 97 15.75 3.19 39.25
C ASP A 97 15.09 2.12 38.36
N THR A 98 14.77 2.46 37.12
CA THR A 98 14.24 1.57 36.10
C THR A 98 15.18 1.55 34.89
N ILE A 99 15.11 0.50 34.11
CA ILE A 99 15.82 0.33 32.86
C ILE A 99 14.86 -0.19 31.79
N ASN A 100 14.91 0.39 30.62
CA ASN A 100 14.28 -0.16 29.43
C ASN A 100 15.33 -0.84 28.56
N PRO A 101 15.37 -2.16 28.41
CA PRO A 101 16.34 -2.83 27.55
C PRO A 101 16.33 -2.32 26.12
N PHE A 102 15.17 -1.91 25.62
CA PHE A 102 15.01 -1.45 24.23
C PHE A 102 15.41 0.02 24.01
N GLU A 103 15.81 0.75 25.04
CA GLU A 103 16.52 2.01 24.88
C GLU A 103 17.85 1.80 24.13
N PHE A 104 18.52 0.65 24.38
CA PHE A 104 19.82 0.35 23.80
C PHE A 104 19.68 -0.24 22.40
N ARG A 105 20.30 0.42 21.43
CA ARG A 105 20.32 0.00 20.02
C ARG A 105 20.79 -1.46 19.86
N ASP A 106 21.88 -1.85 20.55
CA ASP A 106 22.45 -3.18 20.44
C ASP A 106 21.46 -4.28 20.92
N VAL A 107 20.62 -3.97 21.91
CA VAL A 107 19.56 -4.89 22.36
C VAL A 107 18.49 -5.00 21.29
N ARG A 108 18.01 -3.87 20.74
CA ARG A 108 17.03 -3.90 19.65
C ARG A 108 17.56 -4.66 18.44
N PHE A 109 18.81 -4.40 18.05
CA PHE A 109 19.45 -5.07 16.92
C PHE A 109 19.56 -6.60 17.14
N ALA A 110 19.89 -7.03 18.36
CA ALA A 110 19.99 -8.45 18.72
C ALA A 110 18.66 -9.21 18.54
N ILE A 111 17.50 -8.53 18.69
CA ILE A 111 16.21 -9.18 18.50
C ILE A 111 16.03 -9.73 17.09
N ASN A 112 16.70 -9.17 16.06
CA ASN A 112 16.65 -9.72 14.70
C ASN A 112 17.14 -11.17 14.62
N TYR A 113 18.11 -11.57 15.45
CA TYR A 113 18.66 -12.93 15.52
C TYR A 113 17.83 -13.87 16.40
N LEU A 114 16.90 -13.32 17.19
CA LEU A 114 16.00 -14.11 18.03
C LEU A 114 14.77 -14.62 17.25
N ILE A 115 14.55 -14.11 16.04
CA ILE A 115 13.35 -14.39 15.27
C ILE A 115 13.62 -15.42 14.16
N ASN A 116 12.99 -16.59 14.29
CA ASN A 116 13.02 -17.61 13.23
C ASN A 116 11.96 -17.31 12.16
N ARG A 117 12.30 -16.46 11.19
CA ARG A 117 11.39 -16.04 10.11
C ARG A 117 10.95 -17.21 9.23
N ASN A 118 11.82 -18.20 9.03
CA ASN A 118 11.48 -19.42 8.28
C ASN A 118 10.43 -20.27 9.01
N PHE A 119 10.58 -20.41 10.34
CA PHE A 119 9.56 -21.07 11.15
C PHE A 119 8.22 -20.35 11.08
N ILE A 120 8.23 -19.02 11.18
CA ILE A 120 7.01 -18.21 11.06
C ILE A 120 6.37 -18.43 9.68
N SER A 121 7.15 -18.39 8.60
CA SER A 121 6.66 -18.61 7.24
C SER A 121 6.03 -19.99 7.07
N ASN A 122 6.73 -21.04 7.50
CA ASN A 122 6.34 -22.41 7.20
C ASN A 122 5.29 -22.96 8.17
N GLU A 123 5.46 -22.72 9.46
CA GLU A 123 4.62 -23.35 10.50
C GLU A 123 3.45 -22.45 10.93
N VAL A 124 3.68 -21.14 11.07
CA VAL A 124 2.62 -20.21 11.49
C VAL A 124 1.75 -19.77 10.31
N LEU A 125 2.36 -19.55 9.14
CA LEU A 125 1.71 -19.08 7.94
C LEU A 125 1.58 -20.16 6.84
N HIS A 126 1.87 -21.42 7.14
CA HIS A 126 1.68 -22.56 6.23
C HIS A 126 2.26 -22.33 4.82
N GLY A 127 3.40 -21.62 4.72
CA GLY A 127 4.04 -21.24 3.45
C GLY A 127 3.48 -19.96 2.81
N TYR A 128 2.46 -19.33 3.38
CA TYR A 128 1.88 -18.05 2.90
C TYR A 128 2.55 -16.82 3.52
N GLY A 129 3.80 -16.98 3.95
CA GLY A 129 4.65 -15.90 4.44
C GLY A 129 6.00 -15.91 3.73
N ILE A 130 6.53 -14.74 3.44
CA ILE A 130 7.86 -14.58 2.84
C ILE A 130 8.73 -13.86 3.86
N PRO A 131 9.84 -14.48 4.34
CA PRO A 131 10.75 -13.84 5.27
C PRO A 131 11.16 -12.45 4.83
N MET A 132 11.18 -11.49 5.75
CA MET A 132 11.38 -10.07 5.47
C MET A 132 12.26 -9.43 6.54
N ASN A 133 13.29 -8.69 6.13
CA ASN A 133 14.25 -8.02 7.02
C ASN A 133 14.24 -6.48 6.90
N ASP A 134 13.39 -5.95 6.04
CA ASP A 134 13.39 -4.56 5.59
C ASP A 134 11.97 -4.06 5.35
N PRO A 135 11.74 -2.75 5.20
CA PRO A 135 10.39 -2.21 4.99
C PRO A 135 9.78 -2.47 3.61
N PHE A 136 10.58 -2.90 2.62
CA PHE A 136 10.11 -3.10 1.25
C PHE A 136 9.58 -4.52 1.03
N GLY A 137 10.41 -5.53 1.40
CA GLY A 137 10.20 -6.92 1.04
C GLY A 137 10.47 -7.22 -0.43
N LEU A 138 10.65 -8.48 -0.73
CA LEU A 138 11.17 -9.01 -2.01
C LEU A 138 10.38 -8.58 -3.27
N PHE A 139 9.09 -8.24 -3.13
CA PHE A 139 8.22 -7.89 -4.25
C PHE A 139 8.04 -6.37 -4.46
N SER A 140 8.67 -5.56 -3.62
CA SER A 140 8.66 -4.12 -3.84
C SER A 140 9.47 -3.74 -5.07
N PRO A 141 9.02 -2.78 -5.89
CA PRO A 141 9.79 -2.26 -7.01
C PRO A 141 11.16 -1.69 -6.60
N ASP A 142 11.26 -1.19 -5.38
CA ASP A 142 12.51 -0.62 -4.83
C ASP A 142 13.41 -1.68 -4.15
N TYR A 143 12.93 -2.92 -3.94
CA TYR A 143 13.77 -3.94 -3.31
C TYR A 143 15.11 -4.18 -4.04
N PRO A 144 15.17 -4.24 -5.38
CA PRO A 144 16.45 -4.37 -6.09
C PRO A 144 17.47 -3.27 -5.78
N VAL A 145 17.01 -2.07 -5.41
CA VAL A 145 17.88 -0.96 -5.03
C VAL A 145 18.56 -1.21 -3.68
N VAL A 146 17.82 -1.75 -2.71
CA VAL A 146 18.28 -1.94 -1.32
C VAL A 146 18.75 -3.36 -1.02
N MET A 147 18.56 -4.30 -1.92
CA MET A 147 18.77 -5.74 -1.73
C MET A 147 20.16 -6.05 -1.19
N ASN A 148 21.22 -5.49 -1.79
CA ASN A 148 22.60 -5.71 -1.35
C ASN A 148 22.82 -5.23 0.09
N THR A 149 22.24 -4.10 0.45
CA THR A 149 22.30 -3.54 1.80
C THR A 149 21.57 -4.44 2.79
N VAL A 150 20.36 -4.89 2.46
CA VAL A 150 19.55 -5.76 3.33
C VAL A 150 20.22 -7.11 3.55
N GLU A 151 20.67 -7.76 2.49
CA GLU A 151 21.30 -9.08 2.57
C GLU A 151 22.67 -9.02 3.30
N SER A 152 23.35 -7.85 3.27
CA SER A 152 24.65 -7.68 3.98
C SER A 152 24.55 -7.80 5.50
N PHE A 153 23.35 -7.67 6.11
CA PHE A 153 23.16 -7.89 7.54
C PHE A 153 23.20 -9.37 7.94
N GLY A 154 22.97 -10.29 7.01
CA GLY A 154 23.05 -11.73 7.24
C GLY A 154 22.13 -12.25 8.34
N PHE A 155 20.97 -11.62 8.56
CA PHE A 155 20.05 -12.01 9.64
C PHE A 155 19.57 -13.44 9.47
N HIS A 156 19.80 -14.25 10.49
CA HIS A 156 19.36 -15.62 10.62
C HIS A 156 18.99 -15.90 12.08
N TYR A 157 18.35 -17.02 12.36
CA TYR A 157 18.00 -17.40 13.73
C TYR A 157 19.23 -17.87 14.48
N ASP A 158 19.71 -17.09 15.45
CA ASP A 158 20.85 -17.38 16.32
C ASP A 158 20.60 -16.81 17.75
N PRO A 159 19.81 -17.54 18.58
CA PRO A 159 19.52 -17.10 19.94
C PRO A 159 20.76 -16.97 20.83
N GLU A 160 21.81 -17.74 20.54
CA GLU A 160 23.07 -17.66 21.32
C GLU A 160 23.78 -16.34 21.07
N TYR A 161 23.87 -15.93 19.79
CA TYR A 161 24.43 -14.62 19.42
C TYR A 161 23.58 -13.48 20.01
N ALA A 162 22.26 -13.56 19.91
CA ALA A 162 21.34 -12.57 20.48
C ALA A 162 21.55 -12.47 22.01
N SER A 163 21.58 -13.60 22.72
CA SER A 163 21.83 -13.66 24.18
C SER A 163 23.15 -13.00 24.56
N LYS A 164 24.22 -13.33 23.82
CA LYS A 164 25.56 -12.79 24.07
C LYS A 164 25.59 -11.25 23.92
N LEU A 165 24.96 -10.72 22.89
CA LEU A 165 24.93 -9.28 22.65
C LEU A 165 24.08 -8.56 23.70
N ILE A 166 22.89 -9.06 24.02
CA ILE A 166 22.01 -8.53 25.06
C ILE A 166 22.72 -8.56 26.41
N LYS A 167 23.33 -9.68 26.77
CA LYS A 167 24.07 -9.84 28.03
C LYS A 167 25.19 -8.82 28.16
N LYS A 168 26.02 -8.70 27.12
CA LYS A 168 27.10 -7.69 27.09
C LYS A 168 26.56 -6.28 27.33
N THR A 169 25.49 -5.91 26.65
CA THR A 169 24.93 -4.56 26.73
C THR A 169 24.31 -4.28 28.09
N LEU A 170 23.44 -5.16 28.58
CA LEU A 170 22.73 -4.94 29.84
C LEU A 170 23.65 -4.94 31.06
N LEU A 171 24.64 -5.87 31.14
CA LEU A 171 25.65 -5.84 32.19
C LEU A 171 26.48 -4.56 32.17
N GLY A 172 26.82 -4.05 30.96
CA GLY A 172 27.53 -2.80 30.80
C GLY A 172 26.75 -1.57 31.27
N HIS A 173 25.42 -1.69 31.39
CA HIS A 173 24.54 -0.61 31.89
C HIS A 173 24.00 -0.86 33.30
N GLY A 174 24.63 -1.81 34.04
CA GLY A 174 24.35 -2.03 35.45
C GLY A 174 23.14 -2.93 35.76
N ALA A 175 22.65 -3.68 34.77
CA ALA A 175 21.72 -4.76 35.04
C ALA A 175 22.49 -6.02 35.52
N ASP A 176 21.82 -6.85 36.29
CA ASP A 176 22.34 -8.13 36.82
C ASP A 176 21.55 -9.30 36.27
N LEU A 177 22.23 -10.41 35.99
CA LEU A 177 21.60 -11.69 35.66
C LEU A 177 21.77 -12.64 36.87
N LYS A 178 20.66 -12.92 37.59
CA LYS A 178 20.63 -13.78 38.79
C LYS A 178 19.61 -14.91 38.55
N ASP A 179 20.02 -16.13 38.75
CA ASP A 179 19.18 -17.33 38.56
C ASP A 179 18.45 -17.32 37.19
N ASP A 180 19.19 -17.00 36.12
CA ASP A 180 18.70 -16.86 34.75
C ASP A 180 17.58 -15.81 34.56
N LYS A 181 17.51 -14.80 35.47
CA LYS A 181 16.58 -13.68 35.41
C LYS A 181 17.29 -12.34 35.44
N TRP A 182 16.81 -11.40 34.67
CA TRP A 182 17.32 -10.03 34.61
C TRP A 182 16.78 -9.15 35.73
N TYR A 183 17.67 -8.45 36.42
CA TYR A 183 17.37 -7.48 37.46
C TYR A 183 18.08 -6.17 37.19
N PHE A 184 17.48 -5.06 37.66
CA PHE A 184 18.10 -3.77 37.71
C PHE A 184 17.80 -3.16 39.08
N LYS A 185 18.86 -2.79 39.84
CA LYS A 185 18.75 -2.32 41.24
C LYS A 185 17.83 -3.24 42.10
N ASP A 186 18.09 -4.53 42.03
CA ASP A 186 17.35 -5.62 42.72
C ASP A 186 15.85 -5.74 42.34
N LYS A 187 15.39 -5.04 41.33
CA LYS A 187 14.04 -5.18 40.75
C LYS A 187 14.10 -6.05 39.49
N PRO A 188 13.21 -7.03 39.31
CA PRO A 188 13.16 -7.81 38.06
C PRO A 188 12.80 -6.91 36.88
N ILE A 189 13.49 -7.05 35.74
CA ILE A 189 13.18 -6.35 34.51
C ILE A 189 11.95 -7.00 33.88
N LYS A 190 10.84 -6.24 33.83
CA LYS A 190 9.55 -6.68 33.32
C LYS A 190 9.25 -6.03 32.00
N LEU A 191 8.97 -6.87 30.97
CA LEU A 191 8.62 -6.43 29.63
C LEU A 191 7.12 -6.63 29.37
N LYS A 192 6.39 -5.57 29.10
CA LYS A 192 4.98 -5.65 28.67
C LYS A 192 4.94 -5.93 27.17
N VAL A 193 4.42 -7.09 26.81
CA VAL A 193 4.23 -7.49 25.41
C VAL A 193 2.77 -7.24 25.05
N LEU A 194 2.52 -6.22 24.23
CA LEU A 194 1.21 -5.83 23.73
C LEU A 194 0.88 -6.69 22.52
N ILE A 195 -0.06 -7.62 22.70
CA ILE A 195 -0.41 -8.64 21.72
C ILE A 195 -1.78 -8.34 21.12
N ARG A 196 -1.85 -8.25 19.79
CA ARG A 196 -3.13 -8.14 19.08
C ARG A 196 -3.85 -9.49 19.13
N SER A 197 -4.95 -9.54 19.84
CA SER A 197 -5.74 -10.76 20.04
C SER A 197 -6.93 -10.91 19.10
N ASP A 198 -7.27 -9.84 18.38
CA ASP A 198 -8.28 -9.79 17.33
C ASP A 198 -7.77 -10.29 15.95
N ASP A 199 -6.48 -10.67 15.87
CA ASP A 199 -5.82 -11.30 14.72
C ASP A 199 -5.07 -12.54 15.22
N LEU A 200 -5.48 -13.73 14.76
CA LEU A 200 -4.94 -15.01 15.24
C LEU A 200 -3.44 -15.14 14.98
N GLN A 201 -2.96 -14.77 13.79
CA GLN A 201 -1.55 -14.87 13.46
C GLN A 201 -0.72 -13.96 14.37
N ARG A 202 -1.17 -12.73 14.59
CA ARG A 202 -0.49 -11.77 15.48
C ARG A 202 -0.49 -12.23 16.94
N LYS A 203 -1.54 -12.91 17.37
CA LYS A 203 -1.59 -13.52 18.70
C LYS A 203 -0.53 -14.60 18.83
N ILE A 204 -0.43 -15.52 17.87
CA ILE A 204 0.58 -16.58 17.86
C ILE A 204 2.00 -15.98 17.84
N LEU A 205 2.23 -14.98 17.00
CA LEU A 205 3.52 -14.29 16.93
C LEU A 205 3.88 -13.62 18.26
N GLY A 206 2.92 -12.98 18.94
CA GLY A 206 3.13 -12.37 20.25
C GLY A 206 3.50 -13.38 21.34
N GLU A 207 2.88 -14.55 21.33
CA GLU A 207 3.22 -15.64 22.24
C GLU A 207 4.63 -16.18 21.99
N LEU A 208 5.01 -16.36 20.71
CA LEU A 208 6.37 -16.77 20.34
C LEU A 208 7.41 -15.77 20.82
N ILE A 209 7.20 -14.48 20.55
CA ILE A 209 8.13 -13.42 20.95
C ILE A 209 8.25 -13.34 22.47
N ALA A 210 7.13 -13.43 23.19
CA ALA A 210 7.17 -13.44 24.65
C ALA A 210 7.96 -14.64 25.18
N SER A 211 7.79 -15.83 24.59
CA SER A 211 8.54 -17.04 24.96
C SER A 211 10.04 -16.89 24.71
N GLU A 212 10.46 -16.35 23.57
CA GLU A 212 11.88 -16.11 23.27
C GLU A 212 12.50 -15.11 24.26
N LEU A 213 11.78 -14.04 24.63
CA LEU A 213 12.23 -13.09 25.64
C LEU A 213 12.34 -13.73 27.04
N GLU A 214 11.42 -14.63 27.40
CA GLU A 214 11.47 -15.38 28.65
C GLU A 214 12.68 -16.35 28.72
N GLN A 215 13.03 -16.98 27.60
CA GLN A 215 14.24 -17.82 27.49
C GLN A 215 15.52 -17.02 27.65
N LEU A 216 15.50 -15.72 27.27
CA LEU A 216 16.63 -14.81 27.52
C LEU A 216 16.69 -14.28 28.95
N GLY A 217 15.76 -14.67 29.82
CA GLY A 217 15.74 -14.31 31.24
C GLY A 217 14.88 -13.07 31.57
N PHE A 218 14.14 -12.48 30.64
CA PHE A 218 13.21 -11.42 30.95
C PHE A 218 11.93 -11.95 31.60
N THR A 219 11.27 -11.11 32.40
CA THR A 219 9.93 -11.41 32.90
C THR A 219 8.93 -10.73 32.00
N THR A 220 8.10 -11.48 31.27
CA THR A 220 7.10 -10.89 30.39
C THR A 220 5.75 -10.71 31.05
N ILE A 221 5.03 -9.66 30.66
CA ILE A 221 3.64 -9.40 31.00
C ILE A 221 2.88 -9.27 29.67
N LYS A 222 2.05 -10.27 29.39
CA LYS A 222 1.27 -10.31 28.13
C LYS A 222 -0.01 -9.47 28.28
N ASP A 223 -0.17 -8.42 27.47
CA ASP A 223 -1.37 -7.58 27.40
C ASP A 223 -2.07 -7.81 26.05
N TYR A 224 -3.25 -8.41 26.10
CA TYR A 224 -4.04 -8.72 24.91
C TYR A 224 -4.97 -7.54 24.58
N SER A 225 -4.95 -7.08 23.33
CA SER A 225 -5.66 -5.88 22.89
C SER A 225 -6.22 -6.01 21.50
N ASP A 226 -7.25 -5.22 21.23
CA ASP A 226 -7.73 -4.93 19.87
C ASP A 226 -6.90 -3.80 19.22
N LEU A 227 -7.22 -3.48 17.94
CA LEU A 227 -6.53 -2.43 17.20
C LEU A 227 -6.63 -1.06 17.87
N ASN A 228 -7.81 -0.66 18.32
CA ASN A 228 -8.04 0.69 18.85
C ASN A 228 -7.22 0.93 20.11
N LYS A 229 -7.25 -0.01 21.05
CA LYS A 229 -6.43 0.05 22.27
C LYS A 229 -4.94 0.06 21.91
N ALA A 230 -4.50 -0.81 21.00
CA ALA A 230 -3.11 -0.90 20.62
C ALA A 230 -2.59 0.40 20.00
N VAL A 231 -3.31 1.01 19.06
CA VAL A 231 -2.95 2.30 18.45
C VAL A 231 -2.92 3.41 19.48
N THR A 232 -3.92 3.47 20.38
CA THR A 232 -3.94 4.45 21.47
C THR A 232 -2.71 4.34 22.35
N LEU A 233 -2.29 3.11 22.70
CA LEU A 233 -1.14 2.88 23.56
C LEU A 233 0.20 3.16 22.85
N THR A 234 0.33 2.75 21.57
CA THR A 234 1.62 2.83 20.86
C THR A 234 1.86 4.18 20.21
N GLN A 235 0.85 4.77 19.59
CA GLN A 235 0.98 6.00 18.80
C GLN A 235 0.41 7.23 19.53
N GLY A 236 -0.66 7.06 20.31
CA GLY A 236 -1.39 8.14 20.97
C GLY A 236 -0.95 8.44 22.42
N SER A 237 -0.10 7.62 23.03
CA SER A 237 0.38 7.86 24.39
C SER A 237 1.89 8.10 24.44
N ASP A 238 2.33 8.77 25.51
CA ASP A 238 3.75 8.96 25.77
C ASP A 238 4.43 7.60 26.05
N PRO A 239 5.40 7.17 25.22
CA PRO A 239 6.07 5.89 25.36
C PRO A 239 6.91 5.77 26.64
N GLN A 240 7.32 6.87 27.28
CA GLN A 240 8.03 6.85 28.58
C GLN A 240 7.15 6.38 29.74
N LYS A 241 5.84 6.28 29.57
CA LYS A 241 4.94 5.67 30.56
C LYS A 241 5.03 4.16 30.64
N PHE A 242 5.77 3.53 29.72
CA PHE A 242 5.95 2.07 29.62
C PHE A 242 4.64 1.28 29.77
N LEU A 243 3.61 1.75 29.09
CA LEU A 243 2.35 1.00 28.97
C LEU A 243 2.55 -0.27 28.13
N TRP A 244 3.57 -0.26 27.31
CA TRP A 244 4.04 -1.38 26.50
C TRP A 244 5.55 -1.28 26.24
N HIS A 245 6.22 -2.40 25.95
CA HIS A 245 7.64 -2.47 25.56
C HIS A 245 7.82 -3.10 24.18
N VAL A 246 6.99 -4.10 23.85
CA VAL A 246 6.97 -4.82 22.59
C VAL A 246 5.53 -4.84 22.08
N TYR A 247 5.32 -4.57 20.80
CA TYR A 247 4.01 -4.63 20.17
C TYR A 247 4.03 -5.48 18.91
N THR A 248 3.08 -6.41 18.79
CA THR A 248 2.88 -7.20 17.57
C THR A 248 2.19 -6.34 16.52
N GLU A 249 2.96 -5.86 15.56
CA GLU A 249 2.51 -4.92 14.55
C GLU A 249 2.15 -5.62 13.23
N ALA A 250 1.28 -5.02 12.45
CA ALA A 250 1.04 -5.40 11.07
C ALA A 250 0.65 -4.20 10.20
N PHE A 251 1.04 -4.25 8.96
CA PHE A 251 0.64 -3.30 7.93
C PHE A 251 -0.21 -4.01 6.88
N ALA A 252 -1.35 -3.42 6.53
CA ALA A 252 -2.19 -3.96 5.48
C ALA A 252 -1.63 -3.62 4.09
N GLY A 253 -1.65 -4.58 3.17
CA GLY A 253 -1.44 -4.34 1.76
C GLY A 253 -2.81 -4.36 1.06
N SER A 254 -3.35 -3.20 0.72
CA SER A 254 -4.71 -3.08 0.15
C SER A 254 -4.78 -2.29 -1.15
N THR A 255 -3.66 -1.79 -1.62
CA THR A 255 -3.58 -0.96 -2.83
C THR A 255 -2.51 -1.49 -3.79
N SER A 256 -2.61 -1.12 -5.06
CA SER A 256 -1.58 -1.39 -6.05
C SER A 256 -0.21 -0.89 -5.59
N PHE A 257 0.84 -1.59 -5.97
CA PHE A 257 2.21 -1.13 -5.68
C PHE A 257 2.49 0.23 -6.30
N ILE A 258 3.40 0.97 -5.65
CA ILE A 258 3.96 2.22 -6.16
C ILE A 258 5.38 1.91 -6.65
N LYS A 259 5.71 2.32 -7.86
CA LYS A 259 7.02 2.04 -8.48
C LYS A 259 8.20 2.62 -7.68
N TYR A 260 8.03 3.82 -7.16
CA TYR A 260 9.01 4.51 -6.32
C TYR A 260 8.37 4.88 -4.98
N ASN A 261 8.69 4.11 -3.94
CA ASN A 261 8.12 4.34 -2.62
C ASN A 261 9.09 5.10 -1.72
N ASP A 262 9.25 6.39 -2.00
CA ASP A 262 10.20 7.27 -1.31
C ASP A 262 9.81 7.54 0.16
N ALA A 263 8.57 7.27 0.53
CA ALA A 263 8.08 7.49 1.88
C ALA A 263 8.20 6.27 2.81
N VAL A 264 8.45 5.06 2.29
CA VAL A 264 8.34 3.84 3.11
C VAL A 264 9.30 3.82 4.30
N VAL A 265 10.54 4.30 4.12
CA VAL A 265 11.53 4.32 5.22
C VAL A 265 11.12 5.35 6.28
N ALA A 266 10.65 6.54 5.85
CA ALA A 266 10.11 7.55 6.75
C ALA A 266 8.92 6.99 7.54
N GLN A 267 7.99 6.33 6.86
CA GLN A 267 6.79 5.74 7.45
C GLN A 267 7.13 4.70 8.54
N MET A 268 8.23 3.99 8.38
CA MET A 268 8.59 2.88 9.27
C MET A 268 9.55 3.27 10.39
N TYR A 269 10.31 4.35 10.25
CA TYR A 269 11.40 4.66 11.17
C TYR A 269 11.51 6.12 11.60
N ALA A 270 10.70 7.03 11.04
CA ALA A 270 10.80 8.46 11.34
C ALA A 270 9.54 8.97 12.04
N PRO A 271 9.64 9.48 13.29
CA PRO A 271 8.46 9.94 14.05
C PRO A 271 7.79 11.17 13.42
N TRP A 272 8.54 11.98 12.68
CA TRP A 272 8.00 13.14 11.97
C TRP A 272 7.00 12.77 10.87
N TYR A 273 7.02 11.51 10.40
CA TYR A 273 6.14 11.06 9.31
C TYR A 273 4.95 10.23 9.82
N ALA A 274 5.18 9.02 10.36
CA ALA A 274 4.10 8.14 10.84
C ALA A 274 4.62 6.93 11.63
N ASN A 275 3.70 6.20 12.25
CA ASN A 275 3.83 4.83 12.78
C ASN A 275 4.94 4.58 13.82
N MET A 276 5.59 5.61 14.29
CA MET A 276 6.58 5.49 15.38
C MET A 276 5.92 5.64 16.75
N PRO A 277 6.55 5.16 17.84
CA PRO A 277 6.01 5.34 19.19
C PRO A 277 5.71 6.82 19.50
N GLY A 278 4.46 7.10 19.93
CA GLY A 278 4.03 8.45 20.27
C GLY A 278 3.89 9.43 19.10
N ASN A 279 3.94 8.97 17.83
CA ASN A 279 4.00 9.85 16.66
C ASN A 279 2.83 10.84 16.55
N GLN A 280 1.66 10.57 17.14
CA GLN A 280 0.49 11.45 17.06
C GLN A 280 0.66 12.77 17.83
N ASN A 281 1.66 12.85 18.71
CA ASN A 281 1.97 14.06 19.44
C ASN A 281 3.47 14.33 19.43
N PRO A 282 3.96 15.43 18.82
CA PRO A 282 5.39 15.75 18.81
C PRO A 282 6.04 15.80 20.20
N GLY A 283 5.29 16.15 21.26
CA GLY A 283 5.77 16.09 22.63
C GLY A 283 6.06 14.69 23.17
N PHE A 284 5.63 13.64 22.44
CA PHE A 284 5.86 12.23 22.77
C PHE A 284 6.94 11.58 21.91
N TRP A 285 7.63 12.33 21.05
CA TRP A 285 8.74 11.83 20.25
C TRP A 285 10.01 11.69 21.11
N GLN A 286 10.00 10.69 21.96
CA GLN A 286 11.09 10.42 22.89
C GLN A 286 12.32 9.79 22.24
N TYR A 287 12.19 9.36 20.99
CA TYR A 287 13.23 8.78 20.17
C TYR A 287 13.17 9.35 18.75
N HIS A 288 14.30 9.79 18.26
CA HIS A 288 14.50 10.12 16.86
C HIS A 288 15.98 10.00 16.50
N ASN A 289 16.27 9.77 15.21
CA ASN A 289 17.62 9.78 14.65
C ASN A 289 17.68 10.90 13.62
N SER A 290 18.38 11.99 13.94
CA SER A 290 18.43 13.19 13.10
C SER A 290 19.01 12.95 11.69
N THR A 291 19.95 12.00 11.56
CA THR A 291 20.51 11.62 10.25
C THR A 291 19.43 10.91 9.42
N LEU A 292 18.73 9.95 10.02
CA LEU A 292 17.64 9.22 9.37
C LEU A 292 16.49 10.17 9.01
N ASP A 293 16.14 11.09 9.90
CA ASP A 293 15.10 12.11 9.64
C ASP A 293 15.46 12.96 8.42
N ASN A 294 16.73 13.41 8.32
CA ASN A 294 17.20 14.20 7.19
C ASN A 294 17.17 13.41 5.87
N LEU A 295 17.65 12.15 5.87
CA LEU A 295 17.64 11.29 4.69
C LEU A 295 16.21 11.02 4.21
N THR A 296 15.33 10.71 5.13
CA THR A 296 13.92 10.42 4.82
C THR A 296 13.17 11.67 4.35
N GLN A 297 13.44 12.85 4.90
CA GLN A 297 12.90 14.11 4.40
C GLN A 297 13.35 14.41 2.97
N LYS A 298 14.64 14.20 2.65
CA LYS A 298 15.13 14.34 1.26
C LYS A 298 14.38 13.41 0.29
N LEU A 299 14.14 12.17 0.68
CA LEU A 299 13.40 11.21 -0.13
C LEU A 299 11.93 11.65 -0.32
N VAL A 300 11.22 11.90 0.77
CA VAL A 300 9.78 12.23 0.75
C VAL A 300 9.50 13.51 -0.02
N PHE A 301 10.36 14.51 0.10
CA PHE A 301 10.20 15.78 -0.60
C PHE A 301 10.94 15.84 -1.95
N SER A 302 11.41 14.68 -2.45
CA SER A 302 12.13 14.55 -3.74
C SER A 302 13.33 15.51 -3.85
N ASN A 303 14.04 15.76 -2.75
CA ASN A 303 15.22 16.61 -2.71
C ASN A 303 16.49 15.82 -3.08
N PHE A 304 16.53 15.38 -4.33
CA PHE A 304 17.64 14.68 -4.98
C PHE A 304 17.71 15.10 -6.45
N THR A 305 18.88 14.99 -7.07
CA THR A 305 19.17 15.50 -8.41
C THR A 305 19.21 14.41 -9.50
N SER A 306 19.19 13.15 -9.10
CA SER A 306 19.27 12.02 -10.03
C SER A 306 18.71 10.74 -9.41
N LYS A 307 18.45 9.74 -10.28
CA LYS A 307 18.12 8.39 -9.82
C LYS A 307 19.20 7.80 -8.92
N ASN A 308 20.47 7.98 -9.26
CA ASN A 308 21.56 7.43 -8.46
C ASN A 308 21.64 8.06 -7.07
N GLU A 309 21.40 9.36 -6.95
CA GLU A 309 21.34 10.02 -5.64
C GLU A 309 20.15 9.54 -4.82
N ARG A 310 18.97 9.44 -5.43
CA ARG A 310 17.78 8.86 -4.78
C ARG A 310 18.06 7.44 -4.28
N ASP A 311 18.66 6.59 -5.11
CA ASP A 311 18.95 5.21 -4.77
C ASP A 311 19.98 5.12 -3.62
N ASN A 312 20.98 6.01 -3.59
CA ASN A 312 21.92 6.12 -2.48
C ASN A 312 21.25 6.56 -1.18
N LEU A 313 20.42 7.61 -1.23
CA LEU A 313 19.63 8.05 -0.07
C LEU A 313 18.74 6.92 0.48
N LEU A 314 18.11 6.16 -0.43
CA LEU A 314 17.25 5.04 -0.05
C LEU A 314 18.05 3.92 0.63
N ASN A 315 19.24 3.59 0.10
CA ASN A 315 20.14 2.60 0.69
C ASN A 315 20.63 3.03 2.08
N GLU A 316 21.08 4.28 2.23
CA GLU A 316 21.57 4.79 3.50
C GLU A 316 20.47 4.85 4.56
N ALA A 317 19.29 5.36 4.19
CA ALA A 317 18.14 5.43 5.09
C ALA A 317 17.67 4.03 5.52
N THR A 318 17.61 3.07 4.57
CA THR A 318 17.26 1.68 4.86
C THR A 318 18.26 1.03 5.80
N LYS A 319 19.57 1.21 5.54
CA LYS A 319 20.64 0.71 6.39
C LYS A 319 20.51 1.22 7.82
N LEU A 320 20.38 2.54 8.00
CA LEU A 320 20.21 3.14 9.32
C LEU A 320 18.94 2.66 10.02
N GLY A 321 17.80 2.57 9.32
CA GLY A 321 16.56 2.07 9.90
C GLY A 321 16.68 0.64 10.41
N ILE A 322 17.33 -0.25 9.65
CA ILE A 322 17.62 -1.62 10.08
C ILE A 322 18.58 -1.64 11.26
N GLU A 323 19.64 -0.85 11.23
CA GLU A 323 20.61 -0.75 12.34
C GLU A 323 19.97 -0.24 13.62
N GLU A 324 19.06 0.70 13.56
CA GLU A 324 18.32 1.21 14.72
C GLU A 324 17.34 0.19 15.29
N SER A 325 16.78 -0.67 14.47
CA SER A 325 15.93 -1.80 14.86
C SER A 325 14.78 -1.43 15.83
N VAL A 326 14.24 -0.23 15.71
CA VAL A 326 13.03 0.13 16.47
C VAL A 326 11.84 -0.69 15.98
N ARG A 327 11.85 -1.03 14.69
CA ARG A 327 10.90 -1.96 14.05
C ARG A 327 11.66 -3.12 13.45
N ILE A 328 11.16 -4.32 13.69
CA ILE A 328 11.71 -5.56 13.16
C ILE A 328 10.66 -6.21 12.28
N PHE A 329 10.99 -6.39 11.02
CA PHE A 329 10.14 -7.08 10.06
C PHE A 329 10.29 -8.58 10.20
N LEU A 330 9.17 -9.29 10.10
CA LEU A 330 9.11 -10.74 10.24
C LEU A 330 8.86 -11.40 8.90
N VAL A 331 7.71 -11.15 8.33
CA VAL A 331 7.26 -11.76 7.07
C VAL A 331 6.37 -10.81 6.28
N LYS A 332 6.42 -10.93 4.97
CA LYS A 332 5.46 -10.40 4.02
C LYS A 332 4.38 -11.44 3.79
N ASN A 333 3.12 -11.07 3.96
CA ASN A 333 2.02 -12.02 3.79
C ASN A 333 1.73 -12.25 2.31
N VAL A 334 1.36 -13.47 1.99
CA VAL A 334 0.67 -13.82 0.75
C VAL A 334 -0.76 -14.12 1.14
N ASP A 335 -1.70 -13.28 0.73
CA ASP A 335 -3.11 -13.43 1.09
C ASP A 335 -3.85 -14.18 -0.02
N PRO A 336 -4.40 -15.37 0.23
CA PRO A 336 -5.20 -16.10 -0.75
C PRO A 336 -6.63 -15.54 -0.83
N TYR A 337 -7.16 -15.49 -2.05
CA TYR A 337 -8.53 -15.09 -2.38
C TYR A 337 -9.18 -16.16 -3.23
N ALA A 338 -10.52 -16.26 -3.17
CA ALA A 338 -11.26 -17.22 -3.95
C ALA A 338 -12.32 -16.57 -4.85
N ALA A 339 -12.48 -17.13 -6.04
CA ALA A 339 -13.60 -16.86 -6.90
C ALA A 339 -14.09 -18.14 -7.57
N SER A 340 -15.38 -18.18 -7.92
CA SER A 340 -15.95 -19.24 -8.72
C SER A 340 -15.25 -19.34 -10.08
N SER A 341 -15.02 -20.55 -10.58
CA SER A 341 -14.48 -20.78 -11.92
C SER A 341 -15.37 -20.26 -13.05
N SER A 342 -16.65 -19.95 -12.75
CA SER A 342 -17.60 -19.32 -13.66
C SER A 342 -17.35 -17.81 -13.87
N VAL A 343 -16.44 -17.20 -13.11
CA VAL A 343 -16.04 -15.80 -13.27
C VAL A 343 -14.70 -15.73 -14.00
N LYS A 344 -14.65 -14.92 -15.04
CA LYS A 344 -13.42 -14.65 -15.83
C LYS A 344 -13.12 -13.17 -15.83
N GLY A 345 -11.92 -12.79 -16.28
CA GLY A 345 -11.50 -11.42 -16.43
C GLY A 345 -11.15 -10.72 -15.13
N LEU A 346 -11.09 -11.43 -13.99
CA LEU A 346 -10.57 -10.84 -12.75
C LEU A 346 -9.09 -10.53 -12.92
N VAL A 347 -8.71 -9.31 -12.56
CA VAL A 347 -7.32 -8.85 -12.61
C VAL A 347 -6.69 -9.03 -11.23
N ASN A 348 -5.74 -9.94 -11.13
CA ASN A 348 -5.00 -10.15 -9.89
C ASN A 348 -3.84 -9.13 -9.79
N ASP A 349 -4.15 -7.91 -9.38
CA ASP A 349 -3.18 -6.87 -9.06
C ASP A 349 -2.22 -7.36 -7.96
N PHE A 350 -0.93 -7.16 -8.11
CA PHE A 350 0.06 -7.71 -7.16
C PHE A 350 -0.08 -7.13 -5.74
N GLY A 351 -0.49 -5.87 -5.61
CA GLY A 351 -0.68 -5.21 -4.32
C GLY A 351 -2.13 -5.24 -3.82
N ALA A 352 -3.11 -5.05 -4.72
CA ALA A 352 -4.53 -5.01 -4.38
C ALA A 352 -5.25 -6.35 -4.54
N GLY A 353 -4.67 -7.31 -5.28
CA GLY A 353 -5.31 -8.58 -5.56
C GLY A 353 -6.53 -8.41 -6.48
N ILE A 354 -7.45 -9.38 -6.43
CA ILE A 354 -8.71 -9.33 -7.19
C ILE A 354 -9.69 -8.26 -6.68
N THR A 355 -9.38 -7.58 -5.57
CA THR A 355 -10.18 -6.46 -5.07
C THR A 355 -9.87 -5.13 -5.78
N SER A 356 -8.92 -5.14 -6.70
CA SER A 356 -8.55 -3.97 -7.48
C SER A 356 -9.69 -3.47 -8.37
N LYS A 357 -9.68 -2.17 -8.66
CA LYS A 357 -10.63 -1.55 -9.59
C LYS A 357 -10.69 -2.25 -10.95
N TYR A 358 -9.57 -2.77 -11.44
CA TYR A 358 -9.49 -3.46 -12.74
C TYR A 358 -10.36 -4.71 -12.80
N SER A 359 -10.56 -5.41 -11.70
CA SER A 359 -11.32 -6.66 -11.65
C SER A 359 -12.77 -6.46 -12.08
N LEU A 360 -13.52 -5.55 -11.47
CA LEU A 360 -14.93 -5.35 -11.82
C LEU A 360 -15.12 -4.69 -13.19
N LEU A 361 -14.18 -3.82 -13.61
CA LEU A 361 -14.20 -3.21 -14.96
C LEU A 361 -14.04 -4.25 -16.07
N ASN A 362 -13.42 -5.38 -15.77
CA ASN A 362 -13.03 -6.39 -16.76
C ASN A 362 -13.72 -7.74 -16.54
N ALA A 363 -14.42 -7.90 -15.40
CA ALA A 363 -15.10 -9.15 -15.02
C ALA A 363 -16.17 -9.57 -16.03
N LYS A 364 -16.21 -10.88 -16.30
CA LYS A 364 -17.21 -11.55 -17.12
C LYS A 364 -17.80 -12.70 -16.31
N SER A 365 -19.11 -12.86 -16.38
CA SER A 365 -19.84 -13.92 -15.69
C SER A 365 -20.62 -14.77 -16.68
N GLU A 366 -20.74 -16.04 -16.39
CA GLU A 366 -21.67 -16.95 -17.08
C GLU A 366 -23.13 -16.70 -16.68
N ARG A 367 -23.34 -15.92 -15.62
CA ARG A 367 -24.66 -15.71 -14.99
C ARG A 367 -25.20 -14.32 -15.28
N ASN A 368 -25.92 -14.15 -16.36
CA ASN A 368 -26.81 -12.97 -16.62
C ASN A 368 -26.24 -11.60 -16.25
N ASN A 369 -25.02 -11.28 -16.64
CA ASN A 369 -24.39 -9.96 -16.43
C ASN A 369 -24.32 -9.51 -14.96
N SER A 370 -24.47 -10.42 -14.00
CA SER A 370 -24.49 -10.11 -12.57
C SER A 370 -23.37 -10.82 -11.83
N LEU A 371 -22.83 -10.16 -10.81
CA LEU A 371 -21.79 -10.69 -9.93
C LEU A 371 -22.21 -10.49 -8.47
N LYS A 372 -22.13 -11.55 -7.67
CA LYS A 372 -22.29 -11.50 -6.22
C LYS A 372 -20.93 -11.58 -5.56
N VAL A 373 -20.58 -10.51 -4.85
CA VAL A 373 -19.29 -10.34 -4.19
C VAL A 373 -19.50 -10.39 -2.67
N GLY A 374 -18.92 -11.37 -2.02
CA GLY A 374 -18.85 -11.41 -0.57
C GLY A 374 -17.81 -10.43 -0.05
N VAL A 375 -18.10 -9.75 1.04
CA VAL A 375 -17.17 -8.85 1.74
C VAL A 375 -17.24 -9.08 3.24
N LYS A 376 -16.11 -8.95 3.94
CA LYS A 376 -16.05 -9.13 5.40
C LYS A 376 -16.85 -8.07 6.16
N GLN A 377 -16.85 -6.85 5.65
CA GLN A 377 -17.54 -5.68 6.20
C GLN A 377 -18.10 -4.84 5.05
N ILE A 378 -19.19 -4.13 5.28
CA ILE A 378 -19.77 -3.24 4.26
C ILE A 378 -19.68 -1.77 4.66
N TYR A 379 -19.94 -1.46 5.91
CA TYR A 379 -20.00 -0.10 6.41
C TYR A 379 -19.31 -0.03 7.79
N GLN A 380 -18.13 0.57 7.82
CA GLN A 380 -17.34 0.76 9.03
C GLN A 380 -17.09 2.23 9.35
N GLY A 381 -17.11 3.10 8.35
CA GLY A 381 -16.95 4.53 8.48
C GLY A 381 -17.89 5.28 7.54
N ALA A 382 -18.00 6.58 7.72
CA ALA A 382 -18.83 7.42 6.87
C ALA A 382 -18.32 7.46 5.41
N TRP A 383 -19.24 7.52 4.48
CA TRP A 383 -18.95 7.62 3.05
C TRP A 383 -18.97 9.08 2.60
N ASN A 384 -17.86 9.75 2.73
CA ASN A 384 -17.60 11.06 2.13
C ASN A 384 -16.11 11.18 1.77
N THR A 385 -15.78 11.97 0.75
CA THR A 385 -14.42 12.10 0.19
C THR A 385 -13.49 12.98 1.02
N ILE A 386 -14.01 13.72 1.99
CA ILE A 386 -13.28 14.74 2.75
C ILE A 386 -12.68 14.16 4.03
N GLY A 387 -13.52 13.71 4.95
CA GLY A 387 -13.09 13.13 6.22
C GLY A 387 -13.73 11.77 6.52
N GLY A 388 -14.20 11.08 5.47
CA GLY A 388 -14.75 9.72 5.53
C GLY A 388 -13.80 8.69 4.94
N PHE A 389 -14.36 7.55 4.51
CA PHE A 389 -13.61 6.42 3.89
C PHE A 389 -12.38 5.99 4.68
N SER A 390 -12.54 5.77 5.98
CA SER A 390 -11.45 5.39 6.89
C SER A 390 -11.12 3.90 6.89
N ASP A 391 -11.83 3.09 6.11
CA ASP A 391 -11.67 1.63 6.06
C ASP A 391 -11.52 1.09 4.63
N ALA A 392 -10.75 0.01 4.50
CA ALA A 392 -10.46 -0.61 3.21
C ALA A 392 -11.69 -1.21 2.52
N TYR A 393 -12.70 -1.64 3.27
CA TYR A 393 -13.89 -2.28 2.69
C TYR A 393 -14.74 -1.27 1.92
N SER A 394 -15.02 -0.12 2.55
CA SER A 394 -15.73 0.99 1.93
C SER A 394 -14.96 1.55 0.73
N ILE A 395 -13.63 1.72 0.86
CA ILE A 395 -12.76 2.20 -0.22
C ILE A 395 -12.78 1.25 -1.42
N ASN A 396 -12.72 -0.07 -1.22
CA ASN A 396 -12.74 -1.05 -2.31
C ASN A 396 -14.05 -1.00 -3.10
N ILE A 397 -15.19 -0.80 -2.45
CA ILE A 397 -16.47 -0.64 -3.15
C ILE A 397 -16.52 0.71 -3.86
N TYR A 398 -16.18 1.81 -3.17
CA TYR A 398 -16.21 3.17 -3.70
C TYR A 398 -15.29 3.36 -4.90
N SER A 399 -14.14 2.71 -4.92
CA SER A 399 -13.18 2.79 -6.03
C SER A 399 -13.78 2.37 -7.39
N ASN A 400 -14.86 1.60 -7.41
CA ASN A 400 -15.59 1.24 -8.62
C ASN A 400 -16.66 2.28 -9.00
N ILE A 401 -17.06 3.13 -8.05
CA ILE A 401 -18.08 4.18 -8.23
C ILE A 401 -17.44 5.50 -8.64
N ALA A 402 -16.22 5.77 -8.17
CA ALA A 402 -15.48 6.98 -8.47
C ALA A 402 -14.18 6.67 -9.22
N ASP A 403 -13.90 7.44 -10.25
CA ASP A 403 -12.64 7.38 -10.96
C ASP A 403 -11.60 8.32 -10.32
N SER A 404 -10.33 7.98 -10.51
CA SER A 404 -9.18 8.79 -10.11
C SER A 404 -8.54 9.50 -11.31
N PRO A 405 -7.72 10.53 -11.10
CA PRO A 405 -7.00 11.18 -12.19
C PRO A 405 -6.04 10.25 -12.91
N THR A 406 -5.32 9.45 -12.15
CA THR A 406 -4.37 8.42 -12.62
C THR A 406 -4.57 7.13 -11.85
N LEU A 407 -4.06 6.03 -12.36
CA LEU A 407 -4.00 4.72 -11.71
C LEU A 407 -2.54 4.26 -11.62
N ARG A 408 -2.31 3.19 -10.86
CA ARG A 408 -1.05 2.45 -10.88
C ARG A 408 -1.22 1.18 -11.71
N HIS A 409 -0.25 0.91 -12.58
CA HIS A 409 -0.22 -0.34 -13.35
C HIS A 409 -0.18 -1.54 -12.40
N PRO A 410 -1.08 -2.53 -12.53
CA PRO A 410 -1.27 -3.58 -11.51
C PRO A 410 -0.04 -4.48 -11.31
N PHE A 411 0.88 -4.51 -12.26
CA PHE A 411 2.06 -5.39 -12.24
C PHE A 411 3.40 -4.67 -12.18
N THR A 412 3.44 -3.35 -12.41
CA THR A 412 4.70 -2.58 -12.42
C THR A 412 4.69 -1.42 -11.44
N GLY A 413 3.52 -1.04 -10.92
CA GLY A 413 3.38 0.13 -10.05
C GLY A 413 3.59 1.47 -10.77
N GLU A 414 3.82 1.47 -12.09
CA GLU A 414 3.96 2.69 -12.88
C GLU A 414 2.65 3.47 -12.95
N VAL A 415 2.77 4.78 -13.07
CA VAL A 415 1.61 5.66 -13.28
C VAL A 415 1.05 5.44 -14.68
N ILE A 416 -0.25 5.24 -14.76
CA ILE A 416 -1.01 5.21 -16.00
C ILE A 416 -2.12 6.25 -15.97
N SER A 417 -2.40 6.84 -17.13
CA SER A 417 -3.50 7.79 -17.29
C SER A 417 -4.83 7.10 -17.03
N MET A 418 -5.71 7.78 -16.31
CA MET A 418 -7.13 7.43 -16.27
C MET A 418 -7.94 8.64 -16.73
N ARG A 419 -8.47 9.47 -15.84
CA ARG A 419 -9.26 10.65 -16.21
C ARG A 419 -8.40 11.83 -16.63
N ASN A 420 -7.16 11.90 -16.14
CA ASN A 420 -6.17 12.87 -16.59
C ASN A 420 -5.22 12.18 -17.58
N GLN A 421 -5.48 12.31 -18.86
CA GLN A 421 -4.58 11.81 -19.90
C GLN A 421 -3.34 12.70 -19.93
N ILE A 422 -2.21 12.13 -19.56
CA ILE A 422 -0.92 12.84 -19.54
C ILE A 422 -0.48 13.10 -20.98
N LEU A 423 -0.48 14.38 -21.41
CA LEU A 423 -0.01 14.77 -22.72
C LEU A 423 1.49 15.08 -22.70
N ASN A 424 1.93 15.82 -21.68
CA ASN A 424 3.33 16.17 -21.53
C ASN A 424 3.66 16.48 -20.06
N SER A 425 4.88 16.16 -19.64
CA SER A 425 5.45 16.58 -18.37
C SER A 425 6.81 17.20 -18.65
N THR A 426 6.98 18.47 -18.28
CA THR A 426 8.17 19.27 -18.56
C THR A 426 8.84 19.64 -17.25
N SER A 427 10.16 19.42 -17.18
CA SER A 427 11.03 19.89 -16.13
C SER A 427 12.44 20.05 -16.71
N ASN A 428 13.18 21.05 -16.25
CA ASN A 428 14.59 21.24 -16.61
C ASN A 428 15.55 20.64 -15.57
N GLY A 429 15.03 19.80 -14.66
CA GLY A 429 15.79 19.23 -13.57
C GLY A 429 15.37 19.79 -12.21
N PRO A 430 16.04 19.38 -11.14
CA PRO A 430 15.65 19.74 -9.78
C PRO A 430 16.02 21.18 -9.38
N GLU A 431 16.95 21.81 -10.09
CA GLU A 431 17.47 23.14 -9.75
C GLU A 431 16.97 24.24 -10.71
N GLU A 432 16.75 23.88 -11.98
CA GLU A 432 16.32 24.85 -12.99
C GLU A 432 14.80 25.01 -12.99
N ARG A 433 14.37 26.25 -12.77
CA ARG A 433 12.96 26.58 -12.71
C ARG A 433 12.43 27.00 -14.07
N ILE A 434 11.21 26.60 -14.36
CA ILE A 434 10.47 26.99 -15.56
C ILE A 434 9.50 28.13 -15.25
N PRO A 435 9.28 29.09 -16.18
CA PRO A 435 8.34 30.18 -15.97
C PRO A 435 6.90 29.64 -15.92
N ILE A 436 6.12 30.16 -15.00
CA ILE A 436 4.67 29.92 -14.93
C ILE A 436 3.96 30.88 -15.89
N HIS A 437 3.00 30.36 -16.68
CA HIS A 437 2.25 31.19 -17.60
C HIS A 437 1.41 32.24 -16.84
N PRO A 438 1.32 33.52 -17.30
CA PRO A 438 0.60 34.55 -16.55
C PRO A 438 -0.90 34.32 -16.34
N ASP A 439 -1.53 33.53 -17.21
CA ASP A 439 -2.96 33.15 -17.06
C ASP A 439 -3.19 32.01 -16.06
N THR A 440 -2.14 31.56 -15.40
CA THR A 440 -2.26 30.55 -14.33
C THR A 440 -2.94 31.15 -13.12
N ILE A 441 -3.90 30.43 -12.55
CA ILE A 441 -4.70 30.88 -11.40
C ILE A 441 -4.47 30.01 -10.18
N ILE A 442 -4.64 30.64 -9.03
CA ILE A 442 -4.60 29.99 -7.70
C ILE A 442 -5.74 30.57 -6.86
N TRP A 443 -6.25 29.78 -5.92
CA TRP A 443 -7.24 30.27 -4.97
C TRP A 443 -6.61 31.08 -3.83
N ASN A 444 -7.22 32.20 -3.50
CA ASN A 444 -6.92 33.02 -2.33
C ASN A 444 -8.21 33.25 -1.54
N SER A 445 -8.22 32.90 -0.26
CA SER A 445 -9.44 32.97 0.59
C SER A 445 -10.07 34.36 0.69
N LYS A 446 -9.29 35.45 0.50
CA LYS A 446 -9.77 36.83 0.56
C LYS A 446 -10.16 37.42 -0.80
N LEU A 447 -9.45 37.02 -1.87
CA LEU A 447 -9.54 37.64 -3.19
C LEU A 447 -10.25 36.76 -4.23
N GLY A 448 -10.48 35.49 -3.91
CA GLY A 448 -10.99 34.51 -4.86
C GLY A 448 -9.90 33.97 -5.80
N TRP A 449 -10.28 33.61 -7.03
CA TRP A 449 -9.34 33.21 -8.07
C TRP A 449 -8.48 34.39 -8.51
N VAL A 450 -7.18 34.28 -8.29
CA VAL A 450 -6.20 35.31 -8.66
C VAL A 450 -5.15 34.73 -9.61
N PRO A 451 -4.66 35.53 -10.56
CA PRO A 451 -3.47 35.15 -11.32
C PRO A 451 -2.28 34.96 -10.36
N VAL A 452 -1.38 34.04 -10.71
CA VAL A 452 -0.10 33.92 -10.02
C VAL A 452 0.70 35.21 -10.14
N GLU A 453 1.59 35.46 -9.18
CA GLU A 453 2.45 36.65 -9.19
C GLU A 453 3.29 36.71 -10.47
N LYS A 454 3.54 37.93 -10.96
CA LYS A 454 4.33 38.14 -12.17
C LYS A 454 5.75 37.59 -11.98
N ASN A 455 6.24 36.88 -12.99
CA ASN A 455 7.54 36.20 -12.99
C ASN A 455 7.62 35.00 -12.02
N SER A 456 6.50 34.45 -11.58
CA SER A 456 6.49 33.20 -10.83
C SER A 456 7.10 32.06 -11.64
N THR A 457 7.74 31.15 -10.93
CA THR A 457 8.36 29.97 -11.52
C THR A 457 8.01 28.69 -10.76
N SER A 458 8.16 27.56 -11.41
CA SER A 458 7.95 26.22 -10.81
C SER A 458 9.08 25.28 -11.24
N LEU A 459 9.23 24.15 -10.57
CA LEU A 459 10.19 23.10 -10.96
C LEU A 459 9.65 22.26 -12.11
N SER A 460 8.35 22.05 -12.17
CA SER A 460 7.73 21.25 -13.21
C SER A 460 6.38 21.77 -13.66
N LYS A 461 6.00 21.37 -14.87
CA LYS A 461 4.69 21.60 -15.48
C LYS A 461 4.19 20.33 -16.10
N VAL A 462 2.93 19.99 -15.85
CA VAL A 462 2.26 18.87 -16.50
C VAL A 462 1.06 19.36 -17.28
N THR A 463 0.93 18.90 -18.52
CA THR A 463 -0.22 19.17 -19.38
C THR A 463 -1.06 17.91 -19.47
N TYR A 464 -2.33 18.04 -19.13
CA TYR A 464 -3.33 16.96 -19.22
C TYR A 464 -4.41 17.30 -20.23
N LYS A 465 -4.93 16.23 -20.84
CA LYS A 465 -6.28 16.26 -21.39
C LYS A 465 -7.21 15.61 -20.39
N ILE A 466 -8.18 16.36 -19.91
CA ILE A 466 -9.19 15.87 -18.97
C ILE A 466 -10.26 15.10 -19.75
N LEU A 467 -10.45 13.84 -19.39
CA LEU A 467 -11.49 13.01 -19.99
C LEU A 467 -12.80 13.18 -19.21
N TYR A 468 -13.51 14.25 -19.50
CA TYR A 468 -14.84 14.51 -18.93
C TYR A 468 -15.86 13.44 -19.35
N SER A 469 -16.88 13.28 -18.54
CA SER A 469 -18.07 12.46 -18.82
C SER A 469 -19.27 13.11 -18.14
N ASN A 470 -20.44 12.54 -18.27
CA ASN A 470 -21.53 12.89 -17.37
C ASN A 470 -21.28 12.35 -15.96
N TRP A 471 -21.75 13.07 -14.95
CA TRP A 471 -21.97 12.54 -13.62
C TRP A 471 -23.07 11.48 -13.64
N HIS A 472 -23.14 10.59 -12.66
CA HIS A 472 -24.16 9.55 -12.60
C HIS A 472 -25.60 10.09 -12.65
N ASN A 473 -25.85 11.36 -12.26
CA ASN A 473 -27.12 12.03 -12.39
C ASN A 473 -27.41 12.60 -13.81
N GLY A 474 -26.51 12.36 -14.78
CA GLY A 474 -26.65 12.78 -16.17
C GLY A 474 -26.22 14.23 -16.48
N ILE A 475 -25.67 14.95 -15.50
CA ILE A 475 -25.14 16.30 -15.73
C ILE A 475 -23.71 16.19 -16.27
N PRO A 476 -23.34 16.92 -17.34
CA PRO A 476 -21.97 16.94 -17.82
C PRO A 476 -21.00 17.49 -16.77
N MET A 477 -19.86 16.86 -16.63
CA MET A 477 -18.71 17.42 -15.92
C MET A 477 -18.08 18.52 -16.74
N ASP A 478 -17.56 19.54 -16.08
CA ASP A 478 -16.82 20.61 -16.70
C ASP A 478 -15.75 21.22 -15.78
N LYS A 479 -15.10 22.28 -16.22
CA LYS A 479 -14.06 22.97 -15.45
C LYS A 479 -14.53 23.50 -14.11
N SER A 480 -15.84 23.76 -13.91
CA SER A 480 -16.36 24.25 -12.63
C SER A 480 -16.22 23.21 -11.52
N ASP A 481 -16.33 21.93 -11.85
CA ASP A 481 -16.12 20.82 -10.91
C ASP A 481 -14.65 20.77 -10.44
N LEU A 482 -13.70 20.92 -11.39
CA LEU A 482 -12.27 20.96 -11.05
C LEU A 482 -11.92 22.19 -10.22
N LEU A 483 -12.45 23.35 -10.57
CA LEU A 483 -12.20 24.59 -9.83
C LEU A 483 -12.78 24.51 -8.41
N TYR A 484 -13.96 23.92 -8.23
CA TYR A 484 -14.54 23.77 -6.91
C TYR A 484 -13.72 22.80 -6.03
N SER A 485 -13.24 21.71 -6.61
CA SER A 485 -12.36 20.77 -5.92
C SER A 485 -11.04 21.42 -5.48
N LEU A 486 -10.45 22.28 -6.35
CA LEU A 486 -9.25 23.05 -6.00
C LEU A 486 -9.55 24.11 -4.92
N TYR A 487 -10.64 24.86 -5.05
CA TYR A 487 -11.10 25.78 -4.00
C TYR A 487 -11.18 25.07 -2.66
N PHE A 488 -11.88 23.93 -2.62
CA PHE A 488 -12.06 23.18 -1.38
C PHE A 488 -10.71 22.76 -0.77
N MET A 489 -9.78 22.30 -1.63
CA MET A 489 -8.44 21.93 -1.21
C MET A 489 -7.68 23.11 -0.56
N TYR A 490 -7.75 24.29 -1.13
CA TYR A 490 -7.07 25.47 -0.57
C TYR A 490 -7.79 26.01 0.66
N GLU A 491 -9.11 26.17 0.60
CA GLU A 491 -9.87 26.77 1.70
C GLU A 491 -9.87 25.91 2.96
N TRP A 492 -10.21 24.63 2.81
CA TRP A 492 -10.26 23.68 3.93
C TRP A 492 -8.92 23.04 4.25
N GLY A 493 -7.94 23.11 3.36
CA GLY A 493 -6.59 22.59 3.53
C GLY A 493 -5.64 23.54 4.25
N THR A 494 -6.05 24.76 4.58
CA THR A 494 -5.26 25.73 5.34
C THR A 494 -5.96 26.13 6.62
N ASN A 495 -5.19 26.49 7.64
CA ASN A 495 -5.72 26.99 8.91
C ASN A 495 -5.32 28.46 9.06
N SER A 496 -6.29 29.36 8.91
CA SER A 496 -6.09 30.82 9.00
C SER A 496 -6.18 31.35 10.44
N GLY A 497 -6.33 30.47 11.44
CA GLY A 497 -6.37 30.83 12.87
C GLY A 497 -7.67 30.44 13.59
N ALA A 498 -7.80 30.85 14.83
CA ALA A 498 -8.85 30.40 15.77
C ALA A 498 -10.30 30.72 15.33
N ASN A 499 -10.49 31.66 14.40
CA ASN A 499 -11.81 32.05 13.89
C ASN A 499 -12.11 31.47 12.51
N ASP A 500 -11.26 30.59 12.01
CA ASP A 500 -11.46 29.92 10.73
C ASP A 500 -12.50 28.80 10.89
N LEU A 501 -13.61 28.94 10.20
CA LEU A 501 -14.70 27.97 10.21
C LEU A 501 -14.53 26.87 9.17
N THR A 502 -13.62 27.08 8.22
CA THR A 502 -13.33 26.17 7.11
C THR A 502 -12.15 25.23 7.44
N VAL A 503 -12.02 24.81 8.69
CA VAL A 503 -10.99 23.88 9.15
C VAL A 503 -11.62 22.57 9.60
N ASP A 504 -11.11 21.48 9.06
CA ASP A 504 -11.33 20.13 9.58
C ASP A 504 -9.97 19.51 9.92
N PRO A 505 -9.69 19.16 11.20
CA PRO A 505 -8.36 18.71 11.62
C PRO A 505 -7.82 17.51 10.83
N GLU A 506 -8.68 16.57 10.45
CA GLU A 506 -8.27 15.38 9.70
C GLU A 506 -8.01 15.70 8.21
N TYR A 507 -8.77 16.59 7.61
CA TYR A 507 -8.58 17.02 6.24
C TYR A 507 -7.39 17.98 6.12
N THR A 508 -7.38 19.04 6.95
CA THR A 508 -6.35 20.09 6.94
C THR A 508 -4.96 19.50 7.13
N SER A 509 -4.75 18.66 8.16
CA SER A 509 -3.44 18.05 8.41
C SER A 509 -2.93 17.18 7.27
N ARG A 510 -3.82 16.55 6.52
CA ARG A 510 -3.47 15.72 5.37
C ARG A 510 -3.08 16.53 4.14
N VAL A 511 -3.71 17.69 3.93
CA VAL A 511 -3.58 18.50 2.71
C VAL A 511 -2.49 19.57 2.85
N GLU A 512 -2.35 20.16 4.03
CA GLU A 512 -1.46 21.30 4.31
C GLU A 512 -0.01 21.09 3.84
N LEU A 513 0.51 19.89 4.02
CA LEU A 513 1.89 19.56 3.62
C LEU A 513 2.11 19.60 2.10
N GLY A 514 1.09 19.31 1.32
CA GLY A 514 1.16 19.27 -0.15
C GLY A 514 0.89 20.63 -0.82
N LEU A 515 0.11 21.49 -0.19
CA LEU A 515 -0.34 22.76 -0.76
C LEU A 515 0.80 23.67 -1.24
N PRO A 516 1.93 23.85 -0.51
CA PRO A 516 3.02 24.73 -0.93
C PRO A 516 3.68 24.32 -2.26
N TYR A 517 3.58 23.02 -2.59
CA TYR A 517 4.18 22.50 -3.84
C TYR A 517 3.30 22.76 -5.07
N PHE A 518 2.00 22.95 -4.91
CA PHE A 518 1.11 23.25 -6.02
C PHE A 518 1.09 24.76 -6.29
N LYS A 519 1.54 25.18 -7.51
CA LYS A 519 1.73 26.60 -7.87
C LYS A 519 0.59 27.19 -8.69
N GLY A 520 -0.34 26.38 -9.10
CA GLY A 520 -1.54 26.83 -9.81
C GLY A 520 -1.88 25.99 -11.04
N ILE A 521 -3.01 26.35 -11.62
CA ILE A 521 -3.60 25.67 -12.78
C ILE A 521 -3.93 26.69 -13.88
N ARG A 522 -3.81 26.25 -15.13
CA ARG A 522 -4.20 27.02 -16.31
C ARG A 522 -5.05 26.17 -17.23
N PHE A 523 -6.22 26.65 -17.60
CA PHE A 523 -7.00 26.10 -18.70
C PHE A 523 -6.53 26.72 -20.00
N ILE A 524 -6.33 25.92 -21.04
CA ILE A 524 -5.89 26.40 -22.34
C ILE A 524 -7.07 27.10 -23.03
N PRO A 525 -6.92 28.36 -23.46
CA PRO A 525 -8.01 29.09 -24.14
C PRO A 525 -8.58 28.31 -25.32
N GLY A 526 -9.90 28.14 -25.37
CA GLY A 526 -10.60 27.39 -26.43
C GLY A 526 -10.60 25.86 -26.24
N HIS A 527 -9.95 25.34 -25.16
CA HIS A 527 -9.84 23.93 -24.83
C HIS A 527 -10.00 23.72 -23.32
N ASP A 528 -11.24 23.79 -22.81
CA ASP A 528 -11.52 23.63 -21.37
C ASP A 528 -11.17 22.24 -20.83
N ASP A 529 -10.89 21.29 -21.72
CA ASP A 529 -10.41 19.95 -21.42
C ASP A 529 -8.88 19.82 -21.38
N ILE A 530 -8.12 20.87 -21.76
CA ILE A 530 -6.66 20.88 -21.66
C ILE A 530 -6.22 21.78 -20.52
N VAL A 531 -5.49 21.17 -19.60
CA VAL A 531 -5.10 21.81 -18.34
C VAL A 531 -3.59 21.69 -18.13
N GLU A 532 -2.97 22.79 -17.74
CA GLU A 532 -1.59 22.82 -17.25
C GLU A 532 -1.60 22.99 -15.73
N SER A 533 -0.90 22.09 -15.03
CA SER A 533 -0.62 22.20 -13.58
C SER A 533 0.85 22.50 -13.36
N TYR A 534 1.15 23.41 -12.44
CA TYR A 534 2.50 23.85 -12.11
C TYR A 534 2.84 23.45 -10.68
N LEU A 535 4.05 22.84 -10.48
CA LEU A 535 4.48 22.31 -9.18
C LEU A 535 5.92 22.68 -8.85
N ASP A 536 6.17 22.88 -7.56
CA ASP A 536 7.51 22.95 -6.99
C ASP A 536 7.98 21.56 -6.52
N GLN A 537 7.75 20.57 -7.36
CA GLN A 537 8.17 19.19 -7.15
C GLN A 537 8.86 18.68 -8.41
N TRP A 538 9.91 17.91 -8.23
CA TRP A 538 10.66 17.28 -9.31
C TRP A 538 10.82 15.79 -9.05
N HIS A 539 10.87 15.03 -10.13
CA HIS A 539 11.24 13.62 -10.11
C HIS A 539 11.89 13.26 -11.45
N TYR A 540 12.88 12.39 -11.47
CA TYR A 540 13.55 11.96 -12.70
C TYR A 540 12.64 11.10 -13.62
N ASP A 541 11.58 10.48 -13.08
CA ASP A 541 10.50 9.86 -13.87
C ASP A 541 9.34 10.85 -13.98
N ASN A 542 9.15 11.40 -15.17
CA ASN A 542 8.11 12.38 -15.46
C ASN A 542 6.69 11.90 -15.18
N LYS A 543 6.45 10.58 -15.14
CA LYS A 543 5.16 10.01 -14.80
C LYS A 543 4.82 10.23 -13.31
N GLU A 544 5.83 10.20 -12.44
CA GLU A 544 5.63 10.46 -11.00
C GLU A 544 5.28 11.93 -10.76
N ILE A 545 5.90 12.87 -11.50
CA ILE A 545 5.49 14.27 -11.47
C ILE A 545 4.01 14.39 -11.88
N ALA A 546 3.62 13.70 -12.95
CA ALA A 546 2.25 13.70 -13.43
C ALA A 546 1.25 13.06 -12.43
N ALA A 547 1.66 12.08 -11.64
CA ALA A 547 0.79 11.53 -10.59
C ALA A 547 0.48 12.57 -9.49
N SER A 548 1.47 13.40 -9.13
CA SER A 548 1.33 14.41 -8.09
C SER A 548 0.58 15.66 -8.54
N ALA A 549 0.60 15.96 -9.84
CA ALA A 549 0.02 17.17 -10.43
C ALA A 549 -1.46 17.04 -10.83
N GLY A 550 -2.04 15.83 -10.69
CA GLY A 550 -3.38 15.56 -11.19
C GLY A 550 -4.47 16.35 -10.44
N VAL A 551 -5.34 17.01 -11.20
CA VAL A 551 -6.51 17.72 -10.67
C VAL A 551 -7.75 16.98 -11.12
N TRP A 552 -8.62 16.62 -10.18
CA TRP A 552 -9.83 15.85 -10.46
C TRP A 552 -10.91 16.06 -9.40
N ALA A 553 -12.16 15.96 -9.78
CA ALA A 553 -13.32 15.97 -8.88
C ALA A 553 -13.95 14.58 -8.84
N GLN A 554 -14.23 14.05 -7.65
CA GLN A 554 -14.87 12.73 -7.46
C GLN A 554 -16.38 12.82 -7.20
N GLU A 555 -16.89 14.01 -6.95
CA GLU A 555 -18.31 14.33 -6.78
C GLU A 555 -18.63 15.70 -7.39
N PRO A 556 -19.88 15.94 -7.82
CA PRO A 556 -20.27 17.22 -8.43
C PRO A 556 -20.22 18.34 -7.40
N TRP A 557 -19.81 19.52 -7.83
CA TRP A 557 -19.59 20.66 -6.92
C TRP A 557 -20.83 21.04 -6.10
N GLU A 558 -22.04 20.84 -6.63
CA GLU A 558 -23.26 21.18 -5.91
C GLU A 558 -23.51 20.29 -4.68
N ILE A 559 -23.06 19.02 -4.70
CA ILE A 559 -23.13 18.12 -3.55
C ILE A 559 -22.10 18.52 -2.49
N THR A 560 -20.85 18.80 -2.92
CA THR A 560 -19.83 19.30 -2.00
C THR A 560 -20.23 20.63 -1.38
N ALA A 561 -20.80 21.56 -2.16
CA ALA A 561 -21.25 22.87 -1.66
C ALA A 561 -22.42 22.77 -0.67
N ALA A 562 -23.38 21.88 -0.92
CA ALA A 562 -24.47 21.63 0.02
C ALA A 562 -23.95 21.00 1.31
N SER A 563 -23.03 20.06 1.21
CA SER A 563 -22.37 19.44 2.36
C SER A 563 -21.56 20.45 3.18
N GLU A 564 -20.78 21.31 2.52
CA GLU A 564 -20.05 22.41 3.15
C GLU A 564 -20.96 23.34 3.97
N ARG A 565 -22.09 23.76 3.39
CA ARG A 565 -23.07 24.61 4.10
C ARG A 565 -23.66 23.94 5.34
N LEU A 566 -23.96 22.63 5.26
CA LEU A 566 -24.44 21.86 6.42
C LEU A 566 -23.36 21.68 7.51
N VAL A 567 -22.09 21.57 7.14
CA VAL A 567 -21.00 21.50 8.10
C VAL A 567 -20.72 22.85 8.75
N LEU A 568 -20.82 23.94 8.00
CA LEU A 568 -20.69 25.32 8.51
C LEU A 568 -21.82 25.70 9.46
N SER A 569 -23.03 25.15 9.26
CA SER A 569 -24.18 25.33 10.18
C SER A 569 -24.15 24.38 11.38
N ASN A 570 -23.17 23.49 11.50
CA ASN A 570 -23.04 22.43 12.49
C ASN A 570 -24.16 21.38 12.48
N ASP A 571 -24.88 21.23 11.36
CA ASP A 571 -25.85 20.15 11.20
C ASP A 571 -25.16 18.82 10.99
N LEU A 572 -23.98 18.82 10.30
CA LEU A 572 -23.14 17.65 10.04
C LEU A 572 -21.66 17.98 10.26
N SER A 573 -20.79 16.96 10.19
CA SER A 573 -19.33 17.10 10.25
C SER A 573 -18.67 16.25 9.19
N PHE A 574 -17.56 16.72 8.59
CA PHE A 574 -16.83 15.93 7.57
C PHE A 574 -16.06 14.78 8.20
N SER A 575 -15.38 14.99 9.33
CA SER A 575 -14.54 13.99 9.98
C SER A 575 -15.12 13.48 11.29
N LYS A 576 -14.62 12.34 11.75
CA LYS A 576 -15.01 11.71 13.01
C LYS A 576 -14.59 12.54 14.21
N SER A 577 -13.38 13.10 14.19
CA SER A 577 -12.89 13.96 15.28
C SER A 577 -13.72 15.23 15.42
N GLN A 578 -14.05 15.88 14.30
CA GLN A 578 -14.89 17.06 14.30
C GLN A 578 -16.32 16.74 14.76
N SER A 579 -16.88 15.61 14.33
CA SER A 579 -18.18 15.09 14.77
C SER A 579 -18.24 15.00 16.31
N THR A 580 -17.19 14.44 16.92
CA THR A 580 -17.10 14.32 18.37
C THR A 580 -16.98 15.69 19.06
N THR A 581 -16.16 16.58 18.50
CA THR A 581 -15.92 17.91 19.08
C THR A 581 -17.14 18.82 19.00
N LYS A 582 -17.84 18.79 17.85
CA LYS A 582 -19.01 19.65 17.60
C LYS A 582 -20.34 19.02 18.03
N ASN A 583 -20.34 17.77 18.47
CA ASN A 583 -21.53 16.96 18.75
C ASN A 583 -22.53 16.96 17.59
N ALA A 584 -22.00 16.84 16.36
CA ALA A 584 -22.75 16.75 15.12
C ALA A 584 -22.58 15.37 14.49
N GLU A 585 -23.51 14.92 13.64
CA GLU A 585 -23.39 13.63 12.98
C GLU A 585 -22.28 13.64 11.93
N TRP A 586 -21.55 12.53 11.82
CA TRP A 586 -20.49 12.35 10.83
C TRP A 586 -21.11 12.09 9.46
N LEU A 587 -20.97 13.04 8.53
CA LEU A 587 -21.55 13.01 7.18
C LEU A 587 -21.27 11.72 6.43
N SER A 588 -22.33 11.08 5.97
CA SER A 588 -22.24 9.95 5.03
C SER A 588 -23.25 10.10 3.90
N LEU A 589 -22.79 10.18 2.68
CA LEU A 589 -23.61 10.42 1.48
C LEU A 589 -24.59 9.26 1.18
N ILE A 590 -24.39 8.08 1.77
CA ILE A 590 -25.25 6.90 1.53
C ILE A 590 -26.33 6.70 2.61
N ILE A 591 -26.31 7.49 3.67
CA ILE A 591 -27.35 7.45 4.72
C ILE A 591 -28.54 8.31 4.28
N PRO A 592 -29.79 7.74 4.29
CA PRO A 592 -30.97 8.45 3.82
C PRO A 592 -31.25 9.76 4.57
N GLU A 593 -31.01 9.81 5.87
CA GLU A 593 -31.21 10.97 6.72
C GLU A 593 -30.30 12.13 6.28
N HIS A 594 -29.01 11.85 6.06
CA HIS A 594 -28.04 12.84 5.57
C HIS A 594 -28.33 13.26 4.12
N ALA A 595 -28.70 12.33 3.27
CA ALA A 595 -29.12 12.64 1.89
C ALA A 595 -30.33 13.57 1.86
N ASN A 596 -31.28 13.40 2.80
CA ASN A 596 -32.44 14.30 2.90
C ASN A 596 -32.05 15.69 3.41
N LEU A 597 -31.07 15.84 4.30
CA LEU A 597 -30.50 17.13 4.67
C LEU A 597 -29.85 17.82 3.47
N ILE A 598 -29.02 17.10 2.71
CA ILE A 598 -28.40 17.62 1.47
C ILE A 598 -29.47 18.04 0.47
N LYS A 599 -30.52 17.24 0.26
CA LYS A 599 -31.64 17.62 -0.62
C LYS A 599 -32.32 18.91 -0.18
N LYS A 600 -32.60 19.07 1.11
CA LYS A 600 -33.19 20.30 1.65
C LYS A 600 -32.29 21.52 1.41
N GLU A 601 -30.97 21.35 1.61
CA GLU A 601 -30.01 22.42 1.38
C GLU A 601 -29.91 22.78 -0.10
N LEU A 602 -29.90 21.79 -1.03
CA LEU A 602 -29.98 22.05 -2.48
C LEU A 602 -31.24 22.82 -2.88
N ILE A 603 -32.41 22.49 -2.32
CA ILE A 603 -33.66 23.22 -2.55
C ILE A 603 -33.54 24.67 -2.05
N LYS A 604 -32.94 24.89 -0.88
CA LYS A 604 -32.68 26.20 -0.31
C LYS A 604 -31.72 27.00 -1.22
N MET A 605 -30.59 26.43 -1.65
CA MET A 605 -29.63 27.03 -2.58
C MET A 605 -30.32 27.44 -3.88
N LYS A 606 -31.18 26.58 -4.43
CA LYS A 606 -31.97 26.89 -5.64
C LYS A 606 -32.88 28.09 -5.45
N ASN A 607 -33.61 28.15 -4.33
CA ASN A 607 -34.55 29.22 -4.01
C ASN A 607 -33.84 30.56 -3.73
N GLU A 608 -32.66 30.51 -3.10
CA GLU A 608 -31.82 31.67 -2.84
C GLU A 608 -31.08 32.18 -4.07
N ASN A 609 -31.18 31.50 -5.22
CA ASN A 609 -30.36 31.77 -6.40
C ASN A 609 -28.86 31.74 -6.09
N PHE A 610 -28.47 30.81 -5.21
CA PHE A 610 -27.13 30.74 -4.73
C PHE A 610 -26.19 30.15 -5.80
N ILE A 611 -25.03 30.77 -5.98
CA ILE A 611 -23.87 30.24 -6.68
C ILE A 611 -22.71 30.32 -5.69
N PRO A 612 -21.97 29.22 -5.42
CA PRO A 612 -20.84 29.26 -4.53
C PRO A 612 -19.83 30.35 -4.92
N PRO A 613 -19.23 31.06 -3.95
CA PRO A 613 -18.28 32.13 -4.22
C PRO A 613 -17.17 31.77 -5.24
N PRO A 614 -16.53 30.60 -5.20
CA PRO A 614 -15.48 30.24 -6.15
C PRO A 614 -15.97 30.05 -7.59
N LEU A 615 -17.29 29.87 -7.78
CA LEU A 615 -17.90 29.68 -9.11
C LEU A 615 -18.65 30.91 -9.64
N LYS A 616 -18.68 32.02 -8.91
CA LYS A 616 -19.22 33.28 -9.41
C LYS A 616 -18.48 33.68 -10.69
N ASN A 617 -19.21 34.07 -11.71
CA ASN A 617 -18.70 34.40 -13.05
C ASN A 617 -18.20 33.20 -13.89
N ILE A 618 -18.28 31.97 -13.37
CA ILE A 618 -17.92 30.74 -14.07
C ILE A 618 -19.18 29.98 -14.45
N VAL A 619 -20.10 29.82 -13.49
CA VAL A 619 -21.36 29.11 -13.64
C VAL A 619 -22.51 30.11 -13.73
N SER A 620 -23.40 29.92 -14.69
CA SER A 620 -24.62 30.70 -14.79
C SER A 620 -25.67 30.19 -13.76
N LEU A 621 -26.59 31.10 -13.36
CA LEU A 621 -27.69 30.72 -12.46
C LEU A 621 -28.59 29.62 -13.06
N THR A 622 -28.78 29.65 -14.36
CA THR A 622 -29.56 28.62 -15.08
C THR A 622 -28.90 27.25 -14.95
N GLU A 623 -27.60 27.21 -15.12
CA GLU A 623 -26.81 25.98 -14.99
C GLU A 623 -26.80 25.49 -13.56
N ALA A 624 -26.55 26.36 -12.58
CA ALA A 624 -26.59 26.01 -11.16
C ALA A 624 -27.93 25.37 -10.78
N LYS A 625 -29.04 25.99 -11.20
CA LYS A 625 -30.39 25.45 -10.95
C LYS A 625 -30.63 24.11 -11.60
N LYS A 626 -30.12 23.90 -12.82
CA LYS A 626 -30.20 22.61 -13.52
C LYS A 626 -29.46 21.53 -12.76
N ARG A 627 -28.26 21.83 -12.24
CA ARG A 627 -27.45 20.90 -11.42
C ARG A 627 -28.16 20.57 -10.10
N TYR A 628 -28.69 21.55 -9.40
CA TYR A 628 -29.47 21.34 -8.19
C TYR A 628 -30.67 20.42 -8.43
N ASP A 629 -31.43 20.65 -9.49
CA ASP A 629 -32.59 19.83 -9.84
C ASP A 629 -32.19 18.38 -10.15
N ALA A 630 -31.12 18.18 -10.89
CA ALA A 630 -30.64 16.84 -11.20
C ALA A 630 -30.20 16.07 -9.95
N SER A 631 -29.49 16.72 -9.04
CA SER A 631 -29.04 16.11 -7.79
C SER A 631 -30.19 15.88 -6.81
N ILE A 632 -31.20 16.77 -6.76
CA ILE A 632 -32.43 16.55 -6.00
C ILE A 632 -33.18 15.32 -6.54
N ASN A 633 -33.37 15.22 -7.86
CA ASN A 633 -34.04 14.09 -8.49
C ASN A 633 -33.28 12.78 -8.26
N TRP A 634 -31.95 12.83 -8.26
CA TRP A 634 -31.11 11.67 -7.95
C TRP A 634 -31.38 11.18 -6.54
N ILE A 635 -31.34 12.07 -5.54
CA ILE A 635 -31.58 11.72 -4.13
C ILE A 635 -32.98 11.15 -3.95
N GLU A 636 -34.00 11.73 -4.60
CA GLU A 636 -35.37 11.23 -4.55
C GLU A 636 -35.51 9.82 -5.14
N LYS A 637 -34.79 9.54 -6.20
CA LYS A 637 -34.85 8.24 -6.89
C LYS A 637 -34.06 7.15 -6.16
N HIS A 638 -32.85 7.48 -5.64
CA HIS A 638 -31.91 6.49 -5.12
C HIS A 638 -31.83 6.49 -3.59
N ASN A 639 -32.46 7.47 -2.92
CA ASN A 639 -32.46 7.64 -1.46
C ASN A 639 -31.06 7.79 -0.84
N HIS A 640 -30.09 8.31 -1.63
CA HIS A 640 -28.75 8.65 -1.19
C HIS A 640 -28.18 9.82 -2.03
N ALA A 641 -27.16 10.53 -1.51
CA ALA A 641 -26.55 11.68 -2.17
C ALA A 641 -25.23 11.34 -2.88
N LEU A 642 -24.82 10.06 -2.92
CA LEU A 642 -23.58 9.66 -3.57
C LEU A 642 -23.75 9.71 -5.09
N ILE A 643 -23.19 10.74 -5.71
CA ILE A 643 -23.10 10.96 -7.15
C ILE A 643 -21.62 11.04 -7.50
N SER A 644 -21.17 10.25 -8.48
CA SER A 644 -19.78 10.24 -8.91
C SER A 644 -19.68 10.02 -10.43
N ASN A 645 -18.50 9.58 -10.92
CA ASN A 645 -18.15 9.57 -12.34
C ASN A 645 -17.51 8.26 -12.83
N GLY A 646 -17.51 7.21 -11.99
CA GLY A 646 -16.91 5.93 -12.35
C GLY A 646 -17.79 5.07 -13.24
N ALA A 647 -17.27 3.90 -13.61
CA ALA A 647 -17.97 2.94 -14.46
C ALA A 647 -19.25 2.37 -13.85
N PHE A 648 -19.36 2.37 -12.54
CA PHE A 648 -20.54 1.92 -11.81
C PHE A 648 -21.09 3.06 -10.95
N TYR A 649 -22.39 3.05 -10.71
CA TYR A 649 -23.04 3.92 -9.75
C TYR A 649 -23.65 3.12 -8.60
N LEU A 650 -23.78 3.72 -7.42
CA LEU A 650 -24.54 3.13 -6.31
C LEU A 650 -26.02 3.14 -6.68
N ASP A 651 -26.61 1.95 -6.83
CA ASP A 651 -28.03 1.81 -7.09
C ASP A 651 -28.82 1.78 -5.78
N ARG A 652 -28.32 1.02 -4.79
CA ARG A 652 -29.00 0.85 -3.51
C ARG A 652 -28.05 0.47 -2.39
N TYR A 653 -28.25 1.06 -1.23
CA TYR A 653 -27.71 0.62 0.06
C TYR A 653 -28.85 0.10 0.95
N ASN A 654 -28.70 -1.13 1.46
CA ASN A 654 -29.63 -1.74 2.41
C ASN A 654 -28.90 -2.04 3.72
N PRO A 655 -28.99 -1.16 4.74
CA PRO A 655 -28.27 -1.34 6.00
C PRO A 655 -28.75 -2.57 6.79
N SER A 656 -30.06 -2.84 6.78
CA SER A 656 -30.63 -3.99 7.51
C SER A 656 -30.22 -5.34 6.91
N GLY A 657 -30.17 -5.42 5.56
CA GLY A 657 -29.69 -6.61 4.84
C GLY A 657 -28.17 -6.68 4.72
N ARG A 658 -27.46 -5.62 5.08
CA ARG A 658 -26.00 -5.47 4.87
C ARG A 658 -25.60 -5.78 3.42
N ILE A 659 -26.26 -5.08 2.48
CA ILE A 659 -26.11 -5.24 1.04
C ILE A 659 -25.86 -3.88 0.39
N ILE A 660 -24.92 -3.84 -0.55
CA ILE A 660 -24.74 -2.73 -1.48
C ILE A 660 -24.87 -3.27 -2.90
N ASP A 661 -25.73 -2.64 -3.69
CA ASP A 661 -25.89 -2.91 -5.12
C ASP A 661 -25.28 -1.73 -5.91
N ILE A 662 -24.35 -2.03 -6.81
CA ILE A 662 -23.84 -1.08 -7.81
C ILE A 662 -24.21 -1.56 -9.20
N LYS A 663 -24.46 -0.62 -10.11
CA LYS A 663 -24.82 -0.89 -11.49
C LYS A 663 -23.92 -0.16 -12.46
N LEU A 664 -23.69 -0.75 -13.61
CA LEU A 664 -22.94 -0.14 -14.68
C LEU A 664 -23.56 1.17 -15.10
N PHE A 665 -22.75 2.22 -15.18
CA PHE A 665 -23.12 3.50 -15.75
C PHE A 665 -23.00 3.43 -17.28
N ASN A 666 -24.08 3.00 -17.91
CA ASN A 666 -24.15 2.83 -19.37
C ASN A 666 -24.44 4.17 -20.05
N ASP A 667 -23.44 5.05 -20.10
CA ASP A 667 -23.52 6.37 -20.71
C ASP A 667 -22.41 6.52 -21.76
N SER A 668 -22.75 7.02 -22.93
CA SER A 668 -21.81 7.16 -24.07
C SER A 668 -20.69 8.17 -23.82
N SER A 669 -20.81 9.03 -22.80
CA SER A 669 -19.77 9.96 -22.41
C SER A 669 -18.66 9.31 -21.56
N TYR A 670 -18.89 8.10 -21.01
CA TYR A 670 -17.85 7.42 -20.24
C TYR A 670 -16.65 7.05 -21.14
N PRO A 671 -15.41 7.47 -20.81
CA PRO A 671 -14.31 7.47 -21.78
C PRO A 671 -13.67 6.11 -22.06
N PHE A 672 -14.00 5.09 -21.29
CA PHE A 672 -13.38 3.77 -21.46
C PHE A 672 -14.38 2.75 -21.96
N GLU A 673 -14.03 2.10 -23.06
CA GLU A 673 -14.81 0.99 -23.59
C GLU A 673 -14.70 -0.25 -22.69
N ARG A 674 -15.64 -1.14 -22.79
CA ARG A 674 -15.56 -2.45 -22.14
C ARG A 674 -14.35 -3.21 -22.63
N ASN A 675 -13.73 -3.96 -21.73
CA ASN A 675 -12.48 -4.69 -21.97
C ASN A 675 -11.25 -3.81 -22.25
N TYR A 676 -11.33 -2.50 -22.06
CA TYR A 676 -10.16 -1.61 -22.17
C TYR A 676 -8.98 -2.11 -21.31
N TRP A 677 -9.28 -2.70 -20.16
CA TRP A 677 -8.30 -3.21 -19.18
C TRP A 677 -8.00 -4.70 -19.34
N SER A 678 -8.47 -5.38 -20.41
CA SER A 678 -8.28 -6.83 -20.62
C SER A 678 -6.82 -7.25 -20.72
N ASN A 679 -5.92 -6.37 -21.11
CA ASN A 679 -4.47 -6.63 -21.12
C ASN A 679 -3.91 -6.95 -19.73
N PHE A 680 -4.64 -6.65 -18.67
CA PHE A 680 -4.24 -6.94 -17.28
C PHE A 680 -4.79 -8.26 -16.73
N GLU A 681 -5.50 -9.05 -17.52
CA GLU A 681 -5.99 -10.37 -17.11
C GLU A 681 -4.86 -11.37 -16.87
N ASN A 682 -3.80 -11.28 -17.67
CA ASN A 682 -2.71 -12.25 -17.66
C ASN A 682 -1.36 -11.55 -17.46
N PRO A 683 -0.87 -11.46 -16.21
CA PRO A 683 0.44 -10.90 -15.94
C PRO A 683 1.54 -11.79 -16.52
N LYS A 684 2.59 -11.20 -17.07
CA LYS A 684 3.76 -11.95 -17.49
C LYS A 684 4.42 -12.63 -16.30
N SER A 685 4.68 -13.91 -16.41
CA SER A 685 5.38 -14.71 -15.41
C SER A 685 6.82 -14.95 -15.82
N ILE A 686 7.73 -14.87 -14.84
CA ILE A 686 9.13 -15.27 -15.02
C ILE A 686 9.35 -16.60 -14.29
N GLN A 687 10.04 -17.51 -14.93
CA GLN A 687 10.43 -18.79 -14.36
C GLN A 687 11.91 -19.06 -14.64
N VAL A 688 12.56 -19.72 -13.71
CA VAL A 688 13.92 -20.18 -13.87
C VAL A 688 13.94 -21.69 -13.80
N VAL A 689 14.48 -22.31 -14.83
CA VAL A 689 14.69 -23.74 -14.90
C VAL A 689 16.19 -24.02 -14.74
N SER A 690 16.56 -24.77 -13.71
CA SER A 690 17.94 -25.21 -13.52
C SER A 690 18.32 -26.22 -14.62
N VAL A 691 19.43 -25.99 -15.26
CA VAL A 691 19.91 -26.88 -16.32
C VAL A 691 20.94 -27.85 -15.75
N ASP A 692 21.86 -27.36 -14.95
CA ASP A 692 22.92 -28.18 -14.33
C ASP A 692 23.36 -27.57 -13.01
N PHE A 693 22.76 -28.06 -11.91
CA PHE A 693 23.21 -27.72 -10.57
C PHE A 693 23.78 -28.98 -9.92
N SER A 694 25.09 -29.07 -9.86
CA SER A 694 25.75 -30.11 -9.06
C SER A 694 25.29 -29.97 -7.59
N LYS A 695 25.08 -31.05 -6.87
CA LYS A 695 24.72 -31.02 -5.44
C LYS A 695 25.88 -30.60 -4.52
N PHE A 696 27.04 -30.48 -5.07
CA PHE A 696 28.28 -30.20 -4.35
C PHE A 696 29.01 -29.02 -4.99
N ILE A 697 29.66 -28.22 -4.15
CA ILE A 697 30.63 -27.21 -4.55
C ILE A 697 31.99 -27.69 -4.08
N LYS A 698 32.94 -27.80 -5.01
CA LYS A 698 34.30 -28.14 -4.67
C LYS A 698 35.10 -26.88 -4.33
N ILE A 699 35.56 -26.82 -3.11
CA ILE A 699 36.38 -25.70 -2.61
C ILE A 699 37.68 -25.66 -3.37
N GLY A 700 38.07 -24.51 -3.92
CA GLY A 700 39.29 -24.31 -4.68
C GLY A 700 39.23 -24.73 -6.14
N GLU A 701 38.08 -25.16 -6.64
CA GLU A 701 37.84 -25.36 -8.07
C GLU A 701 36.86 -24.30 -8.60
N GLU A 702 36.93 -23.96 -9.87
CA GLU A 702 35.92 -23.09 -10.49
C GLU A 702 34.56 -23.75 -10.49
N GLN A 703 33.51 -22.96 -10.21
CA GLN A 703 32.12 -23.45 -10.21
C GLN A 703 31.27 -22.63 -11.16
N ILE A 704 30.48 -23.31 -11.99
CA ILE A 704 29.49 -22.68 -12.88
C ILE A 704 28.11 -23.25 -12.54
N PHE A 705 27.14 -22.37 -12.37
CA PHE A 705 25.72 -22.71 -12.30
C PHE A 705 25.03 -22.15 -13.53
N GLU A 706 24.50 -23.02 -14.39
CA GLU A 706 23.78 -22.62 -15.60
C GLU A 706 22.29 -22.85 -15.42
N PHE A 707 21.47 -21.86 -15.79
CA PHE A 707 20.01 -21.91 -15.71
C PHE A 707 19.37 -21.19 -16.89
N GLN A 708 18.13 -21.56 -17.20
CA GLN A 708 17.35 -20.95 -18.27
C GLN A 708 16.22 -20.12 -17.66
N ILE A 709 16.05 -18.89 -18.15
CA ILE A 709 14.93 -18.01 -17.82
C ILE A 709 13.86 -18.12 -18.91
N LEU A 710 12.64 -18.40 -18.51
CA LEU A 710 11.47 -18.45 -19.34
C LEU A 710 10.53 -17.29 -18.98
N ILE A 711 9.89 -16.69 -19.97
CA ILE A 711 8.78 -15.76 -19.80
C ILE A 711 7.53 -16.43 -20.37
N ASP A 712 6.49 -16.58 -19.55
CA ASP A 712 5.25 -17.29 -19.91
C ASP A 712 5.51 -18.69 -20.50
N ASN A 713 6.45 -19.42 -19.89
CA ASN A 713 6.92 -20.75 -20.32
C ASN A 713 7.65 -20.77 -21.68
N ILE A 714 7.98 -19.62 -22.26
CA ILE A 714 8.67 -19.53 -23.56
C ILE A 714 10.11 -19.05 -23.33
N PRO A 715 11.11 -19.70 -23.93
CA PRO A 715 12.49 -19.21 -23.95
C PRO A 715 12.55 -17.81 -24.57
N MET A 716 13.29 -16.93 -23.92
CA MET A 716 13.40 -15.53 -24.35
C MET A 716 14.01 -15.36 -25.73
N ASN A 717 13.62 -14.30 -26.43
CA ASN A 717 14.31 -13.85 -27.66
C ASN A 717 15.38 -12.76 -27.34
N LYS A 718 16.20 -12.41 -28.32
CA LYS A 718 17.30 -11.44 -28.15
C LYS A 718 16.83 -10.04 -27.69
N THR A 719 15.63 -9.63 -28.03
CA THR A 719 15.07 -8.32 -27.67
C THR A 719 14.60 -8.22 -26.21
N THR A 720 14.27 -9.34 -25.59
CA THR A 720 13.83 -9.36 -24.18
C THR A 720 14.97 -9.56 -23.18
N SER A 721 16.17 -9.99 -23.65
CA SER A 721 17.31 -10.24 -22.76
C SER A 721 17.84 -9.00 -22.04
N SER A 722 17.71 -7.81 -22.63
CA SER A 722 18.12 -6.54 -22.02
C SER A 722 17.17 -6.04 -20.91
N SER A 723 16.00 -6.65 -20.75
CA SER A 723 15.00 -6.27 -19.74
C SER A 723 15.03 -7.15 -18.50
N ILE A 724 15.98 -8.11 -18.41
CA ILE A 724 16.09 -9.00 -17.25
C ILE A 724 17.24 -8.61 -16.36
N THR A 725 16.99 -8.65 -15.07
CA THR A 725 17.99 -8.63 -14.02
C THR A 725 17.97 -9.99 -13.32
N ALA A 726 19.12 -10.63 -13.24
CA ALA A 726 19.33 -11.86 -12.49
C ALA A 726 20.53 -11.66 -11.55
N GLU A 727 20.30 -11.71 -10.26
CA GLU A 727 21.32 -11.49 -9.22
C GLU A 727 21.37 -12.69 -8.29
N PHE A 728 22.54 -12.98 -7.74
CA PHE A 728 22.74 -14.10 -6.83
C PHE A 728 23.49 -13.71 -5.57
N PHE A 729 23.21 -14.44 -4.50
CA PHE A 729 23.91 -14.39 -3.21
C PHE A 729 24.27 -15.81 -2.82
N LEU A 730 25.53 -16.04 -2.54
CA LEU A 730 26.03 -17.28 -1.98
C LEU A 730 26.38 -17.01 -0.51
N THR A 731 25.74 -17.71 0.41
CA THR A 731 25.93 -17.54 1.84
C THR A 731 26.43 -18.83 2.50
N ASP A 732 27.19 -18.70 3.58
CA ASP A 732 27.52 -19.82 4.46
C ASP A 732 26.32 -20.24 5.32
N TYR A 733 26.52 -21.25 6.17
CA TYR A 733 25.47 -21.73 7.09
C TYR A 733 25.08 -20.71 8.18
N ASN A 734 25.90 -19.69 8.41
CA ASN A 734 25.63 -18.57 9.33
C ASN A 734 24.95 -17.38 8.64
N GLY A 735 24.66 -17.48 7.34
CA GLY A 735 24.07 -16.40 6.56
C GLY A 735 25.06 -15.34 6.08
N ASN A 736 26.38 -15.51 6.32
CA ASN A 736 27.37 -14.56 5.82
C ASN A 736 27.52 -14.69 4.31
N ILE A 737 27.52 -13.54 3.60
CA ILE A 737 27.71 -13.52 2.16
C ILE A 737 29.16 -13.90 1.84
N ILE A 738 29.33 -14.97 1.09
CA ILE A 738 30.61 -15.44 0.55
C ILE A 738 30.88 -14.78 -0.81
N SER A 739 29.88 -14.77 -1.67
CA SER A 739 29.93 -14.18 -3.01
C SER A 739 28.56 -13.67 -3.41
N GLN A 740 28.54 -12.59 -4.16
CA GLN A 740 27.33 -12.00 -4.73
C GLN A 740 27.64 -11.36 -6.09
N GLY A 741 26.61 -11.25 -6.95
CA GLY A 741 26.79 -10.60 -8.23
C GLY A 741 25.64 -10.82 -9.18
N LYS A 742 25.88 -10.46 -10.46
CA LYS A 742 24.92 -10.67 -11.53
C LYS A 742 25.23 -11.95 -12.28
N ALA A 743 24.19 -12.72 -12.56
CA ALA A 743 24.30 -13.81 -13.51
C ALA A 743 24.47 -13.24 -14.93
N LEU A 744 25.36 -13.82 -15.71
CA LEU A 744 25.71 -13.35 -17.04
C LEU A 744 24.97 -14.16 -18.13
N PRO A 745 24.43 -13.50 -19.16
CA PRO A 745 23.81 -14.23 -20.27
C PRO A 745 24.83 -15.09 -21.02
N VAL A 746 24.41 -16.27 -21.46
CA VAL A 746 25.22 -17.18 -22.31
C VAL A 746 25.00 -16.80 -23.77
N HIS A 747 26.03 -16.33 -24.47
CA HIS A 747 25.89 -15.65 -25.76
C HIS A 747 25.25 -16.50 -26.85
N ASP A 748 25.46 -17.82 -26.85
CA ASP A 748 25.01 -18.72 -27.91
C ASP A 748 23.74 -19.53 -27.55
N LYS A 749 23.16 -19.28 -26.35
CA LYS A 749 21.97 -19.98 -25.86
C LYS A 749 20.91 -19.00 -25.41
N LEU A 750 19.77 -18.93 -26.11
CA LEU A 750 18.67 -18.03 -25.81
C LEU A 750 18.04 -18.31 -24.43
N GLY A 751 17.98 -17.28 -23.59
CA GLY A 751 17.39 -17.37 -22.24
C GLY A 751 18.30 -18.03 -21.21
N TYR A 752 19.52 -18.45 -21.58
CA TYR A 752 20.45 -19.07 -20.64
C TYR A 752 21.31 -18.02 -19.97
N TYR A 753 21.48 -18.22 -18.66
CA TYR A 753 22.32 -17.41 -17.80
C TYR A 753 23.26 -18.31 -17.02
N LYS A 754 24.40 -17.77 -16.61
CA LYS A 754 25.37 -18.48 -15.77
C LYS A 754 25.84 -17.61 -14.62
N ILE A 755 26.03 -18.23 -13.48
CA ILE A 755 26.78 -17.72 -12.35
C ILE A 755 28.15 -18.38 -12.42
N TYR A 756 29.20 -17.57 -12.45
CA TYR A 756 30.57 -18.04 -12.44
C TYR A 756 31.25 -17.65 -11.14
N LEU A 757 31.68 -18.64 -10.40
CA LEU A 757 32.49 -18.48 -9.20
C LEU A 757 33.92 -18.90 -9.52
N PRO A 758 34.86 -17.94 -9.58
CA PRO A 758 36.26 -18.27 -9.81
C PRO A 758 36.89 -18.97 -8.61
N LYS A 759 38.05 -19.59 -8.80
CA LYS A 759 38.78 -20.33 -7.76
C LYS A 759 39.06 -19.49 -6.51
N GLU A 760 39.30 -18.18 -6.67
CA GLU A 760 39.55 -17.27 -5.56
C GLU A 760 38.31 -17.11 -4.67
N GLU A 761 37.12 -17.20 -5.25
CA GLU A 761 35.85 -17.11 -4.53
C GLU A 761 35.49 -18.42 -3.87
N THR A 762 35.64 -19.53 -4.59
CA THR A 762 35.36 -20.87 -4.02
C THR A 762 36.32 -21.24 -2.89
N ASN A 763 37.54 -20.71 -2.86
CA ASN A 763 38.47 -20.87 -1.75
C ASN A 763 38.00 -20.22 -0.44
N LYS A 764 37.10 -19.22 -0.51
CA LYS A 764 36.51 -18.58 0.68
C LYS A 764 35.37 -19.36 1.30
N ILE A 765 34.86 -20.37 0.59
CA ILE A 765 33.70 -21.15 1.03
C ILE A 765 34.11 -22.09 2.17
N PRO A 766 33.45 -22.05 3.34
CA PRO A 766 33.71 -23.01 4.40
C PRO A 766 33.18 -24.40 4.03
N VAL A 767 33.81 -25.46 4.57
CA VAL A 767 33.30 -26.82 4.44
C VAL A 767 31.95 -26.93 5.14
N GLY A 768 30.93 -27.40 4.44
CA GLY A 768 29.59 -27.56 5.00
C GLY A 768 28.48 -27.04 4.09
N PRO A 769 27.27 -26.86 4.62
CA PRO A 769 26.15 -26.34 3.83
C PRO A 769 26.36 -24.87 3.43
N VAL A 770 26.10 -24.57 2.16
CA VAL A 770 26.07 -23.20 1.61
C VAL A 770 24.80 -23.01 0.82
N THR A 771 24.27 -21.82 0.84
CA THR A 771 22.99 -21.50 0.22
C THR A 771 23.18 -20.48 -0.92
N LEU A 772 22.72 -20.85 -2.10
CA LEU A 772 22.63 -19.97 -3.27
C LEU A 772 21.20 -19.44 -3.38
N LYS A 773 21.03 -18.16 -3.20
CA LYS A 773 19.79 -17.44 -3.45
C LYS A 773 19.88 -16.75 -4.80
N LEU A 774 18.93 -17.03 -5.69
CA LEU A 774 18.82 -16.41 -7.01
C LEU A 774 17.58 -15.55 -7.05
N TYR A 775 17.76 -14.29 -7.44
CA TYR A 775 16.72 -13.33 -7.71
C TYR A 775 16.71 -12.98 -9.18
N ALA A 776 15.60 -13.23 -9.89
CA ALA A 776 15.45 -12.88 -11.29
C ALA A 776 14.17 -12.06 -11.49
N SER A 777 14.26 -10.93 -12.17
CA SER A 777 13.16 -10.03 -12.47
C SER A 777 13.17 -9.55 -13.90
N ILE A 778 12.01 -9.14 -14.39
CA ILE A 778 11.85 -8.45 -15.68
C ILE A 778 11.33 -7.04 -15.44
N ASN A 779 11.78 -6.07 -16.25
CA ASN A 779 11.44 -4.65 -16.06
C ASN A 779 9.93 -4.34 -16.11
N ASN A 780 9.12 -5.25 -16.66
CA ASN A 780 7.69 -5.08 -16.85
C ASN A 780 6.83 -5.89 -15.87
N SER A 781 7.41 -6.46 -14.81
CA SER A 781 6.68 -7.21 -13.81
C SER A 781 7.35 -7.10 -12.44
N LEU A 782 6.56 -6.80 -11.42
CA LEU A 782 7.00 -6.77 -10.03
C LEU A 782 7.11 -8.14 -9.37
N ARG A 783 6.78 -9.20 -10.09
CA ARG A 783 6.85 -10.57 -9.58
C ARG A 783 8.18 -11.19 -9.95
N PRO A 784 9.23 -11.05 -9.12
CA PRO A 784 10.49 -11.72 -9.38
C PRO A 784 10.33 -13.24 -9.19
N PHE A 785 11.18 -13.98 -9.86
CA PHE A 785 11.45 -15.36 -9.51
C PHE A 785 12.54 -15.38 -8.43
N ILE A 786 12.28 -16.10 -7.35
CA ILE A 786 13.25 -16.26 -6.27
C ILE A 786 13.41 -17.75 -6.03
N SER A 787 14.65 -18.22 -6.07
CA SER A 787 14.96 -19.59 -5.66
C SER A 787 16.08 -19.60 -4.62
N THR A 788 16.00 -20.56 -3.71
CA THR A 788 17.02 -20.81 -2.71
C THR A 788 17.45 -22.28 -2.82
N ASN A 789 18.71 -22.52 -3.13
CA ASN A 789 19.27 -23.86 -3.31
C ASN A 789 20.41 -24.05 -2.32
N THR A 790 20.39 -25.15 -1.59
CA THR A 790 21.45 -25.51 -0.64
C THR A 790 22.36 -26.56 -1.25
N PHE A 791 23.66 -26.32 -1.18
CA PHE A 791 24.73 -27.18 -1.66
C PHE A 791 25.62 -27.61 -0.50
N LEU A 792 26.31 -28.71 -0.66
CA LEU A 792 27.35 -29.11 0.28
C LEU A 792 28.72 -28.70 -0.29
N ALA A 793 29.40 -27.79 0.37
CA ALA A 793 30.78 -27.43 0.03
C ALA A 793 31.72 -28.49 0.61
N ILE A 794 32.51 -29.09 -0.28
CA ILE A 794 33.48 -30.15 0.02
C ILE A 794 34.88 -29.78 -0.49
N ARG A 795 35.91 -30.34 0.10
CA ARG A 795 37.31 -30.20 -0.36
C ARG A 795 37.61 -31.14 -1.51
#